data_167e727c0bceb2295fb4525157d44603
#
_entry.id   167e727c0bceb2295fb4525157d44603
#
_cell.length_a   1.000
_cell.length_b   1.000
_cell.length_c   1.000
_cell.angle_alpha   90.00
_cell.angle_beta   90.00
_cell.angle_gamma   90.00
#
_symmetry.space_group_name_H-M   'P 1'
#
loop_
_entity.id
_entity.type
_entity.pdbx_description
1 polymer ?
#
loop_
_entity_poly.entity_id
_entity_poly.type
_entity_poly.pdbx_seq_one_letter_code
_entity_poly.pdbx_strand_id
1 'polypeptide(L)'
;MKSLDGRTVLVLGLGDSGLAMARWCARHGAAVRVADSRAQPPQAAALAASLPAATLAQGFDPELLEGVQRVLKSPGLSPRDPALAPLLRAAAGRGIPVQGELDLFAQALAELRAERGYAPKVVAITGTNGKTTTTVLCGKLIERSGLRVAVAGNVGPTMLDTLAQALDREPVPAEAMAGVGTPAAPPAPAPHPPEGDAAGPIAAIDEGGEDAAGSEAAGATPQLAPTGPDVGSGSEAGAAAAEVAPRAGESAATAAPEAAPPDAGGSASGVAPEAPEADDAPLRLPPPPPAVPVFEHLPEAWVLELSSFQLDGVAGFAPNAAVVLNLSQDHLDWHGTMDDYAAAKARVYGPPDAWESVAVINRDDPRVAAMEPPPVQVRAAARGVRAQTRQRKAVRFGLDAPQRPGDYGLVVENGMPWLVRALEADETVKRRKGEEEEIHLQRLMPSDALRIRGLHNAANALAALALATAIGRPLAPMLHGLREYRGEPHRVEWLATVDGVEAYDDSKGTNVGATVAALDGLGREKAPAKLAVILGGDGKGQDFAPLAAPVASHARAVALIGRDAAAIEAVLAEVDVPRRRHDTLEAATRWAFEQARPGDALLLSPACASLDMFRNYAHRAEVFAATVRELAQERGEAA
;
A
#
# COMPACT_ATOMS: atom_id res chain seq x y z
N MET A 1 -1.83 -26.51 -5.41
CA MET A 1 -1.93 -26.47 -3.92
C MET A 1 -2.50 -27.78 -3.41
N LYS A 2 -1.66 -28.62 -2.80
CA LYS A 2 -2.10 -29.91 -2.19
C LYS A 2 -3.13 -29.72 -1.06
N SER A 3 -3.11 -28.55 -0.42
CA SER A 3 -4.06 -28.22 0.66
C SER A 3 -5.49 -27.99 0.20
N LEU A 4 -5.75 -27.84 -1.09
CA LEU A 4 -7.08 -27.63 -1.69
C LEU A 4 -7.65 -28.88 -2.36
N ASP A 5 -6.82 -29.85 -2.70
CA ASP A 5 -7.23 -31.05 -3.44
C ASP A 5 -8.25 -31.87 -2.64
N GLY A 6 -9.38 -32.20 -3.29
CA GLY A 6 -10.50 -32.94 -2.70
C GLY A 6 -11.27 -32.18 -1.60
N ARG A 7 -11.00 -30.89 -1.36
CA ARG A 7 -11.69 -30.07 -0.35
C ARG A 7 -12.95 -29.42 -0.92
N THR A 8 -13.95 -29.23 -0.09
CA THR A 8 -15.11 -28.37 -0.38
C THR A 8 -14.86 -26.98 0.20
N VAL A 9 -14.91 -25.97 -0.66
CA VAL A 9 -14.66 -24.57 -0.31
C VAL A 9 -15.92 -23.75 -0.56
N LEU A 10 -16.28 -22.87 0.40
CA LEU A 10 -17.35 -21.90 0.25
C LEU A 10 -16.75 -20.51 0.04
N VAL A 11 -17.04 -19.92 -1.11
CA VAL A 11 -16.65 -18.53 -1.45
C VAL A 11 -17.83 -17.60 -1.14
N LEU A 12 -17.60 -16.58 -0.35
CA LEU A 12 -18.58 -15.57 0.03
C LEU A 12 -18.31 -14.26 -0.74
N GLY A 13 -19.33 -13.84 -1.51
CA GLY A 13 -19.25 -12.69 -2.41
C GLY A 13 -18.65 -13.04 -3.77
N LEU A 14 -19.33 -12.66 -4.83
CA LEU A 14 -18.95 -12.92 -6.23
C LEU A 14 -18.67 -11.61 -6.99
N GLY A 15 -17.68 -10.89 -6.51
CA GLY A 15 -16.94 -9.86 -7.23
C GLY A 15 -15.67 -10.46 -7.85
N ASP A 16 -14.72 -9.61 -8.29
CA ASP A 16 -13.47 -10.03 -8.93
C ASP A 16 -12.63 -10.95 -8.04
N SER A 17 -12.38 -10.57 -6.79
CA SER A 17 -11.66 -11.42 -5.83
C SER A 17 -12.39 -12.73 -5.54
N GLY A 18 -13.73 -12.72 -5.47
CA GLY A 18 -14.51 -13.94 -5.28
C GLY A 18 -14.39 -14.91 -6.44
N LEU A 19 -14.46 -14.40 -7.68
CA LEU A 19 -14.27 -15.21 -8.89
C LEU A 19 -12.85 -15.75 -8.99
N ALA A 20 -11.83 -14.91 -8.70
CA ALA A 20 -10.43 -15.33 -8.69
C ALA A 20 -10.16 -16.45 -7.66
N MET A 21 -10.70 -16.33 -6.44
CA MET A 21 -10.61 -17.37 -5.42
C MET A 21 -11.30 -18.66 -5.86
N ALA A 22 -12.50 -18.56 -6.47
CA ALA A 22 -13.23 -19.73 -6.98
C ALA A 22 -12.45 -20.47 -8.07
N ARG A 23 -11.92 -19.74 -9.07
CA ARG A 23 -11.09 -20.28 -10.15
C ARG A 23 -9.81 -20.95 -9.61
N TRP A 24 -9.14 -20.27 -8.69
CA TRP A 24 -7.94 -20.80 -8.07
C TRP A 24 -8.19 -22.11 -7.32
N CYS A 25 -9.25 -22.18 -6.53
CA CYS A 25 -9.62 -23.38 -5.80
C CYS A 25 -9.96 -24.54 -6.73
N ALA A 26 -10.78 -24.29 -7.75
CA ALA A 26 -11.15 -25.33 -8.74
C ALA A 26 -9.94 -25.83 -9.54
N ARG A 27 -9.02 -24.92 -9.94
CA ARG A 27 -7.73 -25.27 -10.58
C ARG A 27 -6.92 -26.28 -9.75
N HIS A 28 -7.07 -26.26 -8.45
CA HIS A 28 -6.32 -27.11 -7.51
C HIS A 28 -7.16 -28.25 -6.90
N GLY A 29 -8.24 -28.65 -7.60
CA GLY A 29 -9.01 -29.84 -7.28
C GLY A 29 -10.06 -29.67 -6.16
N ALA A 30 -10.38 -28.43 -5.75
CA ALA A 30 -11.43 -28.21 -4.77
C ALA A 30 -12.83 -28.20 -5.41
N ALA A 31 -13.83 -28.73 -4.70
CA ALA A 31 -15.24 -28.51 -4.99
C ALA A 31 -15.63 -27.11 -4.50
N VAL A 32 -16.14 -26.26 -5.41
CA VAL A 32 -16.43 -24.85 -5.12
C VAL A 32 -17.93 -24.62 -4.98
N ARG A 33 -18.32 -24.02 -3.85
CA ARG A 33 -19.64 -23.40 -3.64
C ARG A 33 -19.43 -21.91 -3.53
N VAL A 34 -20.34 -21.12 -4.11
CA VAL A 34 -20.33 -19.66 -4.03
C VAL A 34 -21.64 -19.19 -3.43
N ALA A 35 -21.59 -18.17 -2.58
CA ALA A 35 -22.77 -17.50 -2.03
C ALA A 35 -22.62 -15.99 -2.14
N ASP A 36 -23.68 -15.30 -2.56
CA ASP A 36 -23.73 -13.84 -2.64
C ASP A 36 -25.07 -13.32 -2.15
N SER A 37 -25.09 -12.15 -1.52
CA SER A 37 -26.34 -11.52 -1.04
C SER A 37 -27.24 -11.06 -2.20
N ARG A 38 -26.63 -10.72 -3.36
CA ARG A 38 -27.32 -10.20 -4.54
C ARG A 38 -27.93 -11.33 -5.37
N ALA A 39 -29.12 -11.10 -5.93
CA ALA A 39 -29.75 -12.05 -6.84
C ALA A 39 -28.97 -12.23 -8.15
N GLN A 40 -28.30 -11.15 -8.60
CA GLN A 40 -27.44 -11.15 -9.79
C GLN A 40 -26.07 -10.55 -9.43
N PRO A 41 -25.14 -11.35 -8.91
CA PRO A 41 -23.78 -10.87 -8.63
C PRO A 41 -23.06 -10.46 -9.92
N PRO A 42 -22.12 -9.49 -9.87
CA PRO A 42 -21.42 -8.97 -11.05
C PRO A 42 -20.72 -10.04 -11.89
N GLN A 43 -20.15 -11.06 -11.25
CA GLN A 43 -19.37 -12.09 -11.92
C GLN A 43 -20.14 -13.43 -12.10
N ALA A 44 -21.49 -13.43 -12.00
CA ALA A 44 -22.29 -14.66 -12.15
C ALA A 44 -22.13 -15.32 -13.52
N ALA A 45 -22.16 -14.54 -14.61
CA ALA A 45 -21.96 -15.04 -15.97
C ALA A 45 -20.55 -15.60 -16.17
N ALA A 46 -19.52 -14.93 -15.64
CA ALA A 46 -18.13 -15.37 -15.72
C ALA A 46 -17.87 -16.63 -14.89
N LEU A 47 -18.54 -16.79 -13.73
CA LEU A 47 -18.51 -18.02 -12.93
C LEU A 47 -19.10 -19.19 -13.73
N ALA A 48 -20.32 -19.03 -14.27
CA ALA A 48 -20.98 -20.08 -15.04
C ALA A 48 -20.18 -20.51 -16.28
N ALA A 49 -19.54 -19.57 -16.97
CA ALA A 49 -18.71 -19.85 -18.13
C ALA A 49 -17.40 -20.57 -17.78
N SER A 50 -16.72 -20.15 -16.69
CA SER A 50 -15.40 -20.69 -16.33
C SER A 50 -15.47 -21.90 -15.40
N LEU A 51 -16.50 -22.05 -14.58
CA LEU A 51 -16.66 -23.09 -13.57
C LEU A 51 -18.11 -23.65 -13.56
N PRO A 52 -18.55 -24.36 -14.60
CA PRO A 52 -19.93 -24.84 -14.71
C PRO A 52 -20.32 -25.84 -13.61
N ALA A 53 -19.35 -26.46 -12.93
CA ALA A 53 -19.57 -27.36 -11.80
C ALA A 53 -19.74 -26.63 -10.45
N ALA A 54 -19.46 -25.33 -10.37
CA ALA A 54 -19.63 -24.55 -9.15
C ALA A 54 -21.11 -24.23 -8.94
N THR A 55 -21.56 -24.31 -7.67
CA THR A 55 -22.93 -23.92 -7.30
C THR A 55 -22.95 -22.49 -6.80
N LEU A 56 -23.96 -21.70 -7.20
CA LEU A 56 -24.19 -20.33 -6.73
C LEU A 56 -25.50 -20.30 -5.90
N ALA A 57 -25.38 -19.91 -4.63
CA ALA A 57 -26.49 -19.71 -3.71
C ALA A 57 -26.71 -18.22 -3.45
N GLN A 58 -27.96 -17.82 -3.24
CA GLN A 58 -28.31 -16.47 -2.80
C GLN A 58 -28.40 -16.43 -1.27
N GLY A 59 -27.81 -15.40 -0.65
CA GLY A 59 -27.78 -15.21 0.80
C GLY A 59 -26.65 -15.97 1.49
N PHE A 60 -26.56 -15.81 2.81
CA PHE A 60 -25.48 -16.35 3.64
C PHE A 60 -26.04 -17.27 4.75
N ASP A 61 -26.75 -18.31 4.36
CA ASP A 61 -27.31 -19.28 5.31
C ASP A 61 -26.17 -20.11 5.94
N PRO A 62 -26.16 -20.31 7.29
CA PRO A 62 -25.21 -21.20 7.96
C PRO A 62 -25.28 -22.68 7.51
N GLU A 63 -26.37 -23.13 6.88
CA GLU A 63 -26.49 -24.49 6.30
C GLU A 63 -25.52 -24.69 5.13
N LEU A 64 -25.10 -23.61 4.43
CA LEU A 64 -24.09 -23.66 3.36
C LEU A 64 -22.73 -24.20 3.83
N LEU A 65 -22.49 -24.22 5.15
CA LEU A 65 -21.27 -24.77 5.76
C LEU A 65 -21.25 -26.30 5.86
N GLU A 66 -22.33 -26.99 5.44
CA GLU A 66 -22.35 -28.46 5.50
C GLU A 66 -21.31 -29.05 4.53
N GLY A 67 -20.40 -29.88 5.08
CA GLY A 67 -19.30 -30.49 4.33
C GLY A 67 -18.20 -29.52 3.91
N VAL A 68 -18.25 -28.24 4.28
CA VAL A 68 -17.22 -27.21 3.96
C VAL A 68 -16.04 -27.33 4.91
N GLN A 69 -14.82 -27.33 4.36
CA GLN A 69 -13.58 -27.32 5.13
C GLN A 69 -12.87 -25.97 5.15
N ARG A 70 -13.28 -25.01 4.29
CA ARG A 70 -12.71 -23.67 4.21
C ARG A 70 -13.74 -22.66 3.71
N VAL A 71 -13.79 -21.51 4.32
CA VAL A 71 -14.57 -20.36 3.86
C VAL A 71 -13.60 -19.31 3.31
N LEU A 72 -13.91 -18.77 2.13
CA LEU A 72 -13.17 -17.67 1.50
C LEU A 72 -14.08 -16.46 1.38
N LYS A 73 -13.69 -15.36 1.99
CA LYS A 73 -14.50 -14.15 2.07
C LYS A 73 -13.93 -13.05 1.15
N SER A 74 -14.77 -12.53 0.25
CA SER A 74 -14.45 -11.33 -0.52
C SER A 74 -14.22 -10.13 0.40
N PRO A 75 -13.25 -9.24 0.09
CA PRO A 75 -12.87 -8.14 0.98
C PRO A 75 -14.00 -7.15 1.25
N GLY A 76 -14.89 -6.89 0.28
CA GLY A 76 -16.02 -5.96 0.44
C GLY A 76 -17.11 -6.42 1.43
N LEU A 77 -17.11 -7.68 1.85
CA LEU A 77 -18.08 -8.19 2.81
C LEU A 77 -17.65 -7.89 4.25
N SER A 78 -18.34 -6.97 4.91
CA SER A 78 -18.07 -6.65 6.32
C SER A 78 -18.40 -7.83 7.25
N PRO A 79 -17.49 -8.23 8.16
CA PRO A 79 -17.80 -9.24 9.16
C PRO A 79 -18.87 -8.78 10.16
N ARG A 80 -19.20 -7.49 10.20
CA ARG A 80 -20.25 -6.89 11.02
C ARG A 80 -21.61 -6.87 10.35
N ASP A 81 -21.70 -7.23 9.07
CA ASP A 81 -22.97 -7.32 8.34
C ASP A 81 -23.92 -8.30 9.04
N PRO A 82 -25.12 -7.86 9.45
CA PRO A 82 -26.10 -8.71 10.13
C PRO A 82 -26.49 -9.97 9.34
N ALA A 83 -26.48 -9.89 8.00
CA ALA A 83 -26.78 -11.03 7.14
C ALA A 83 -25.65 -12.06 7.10
N LEU A 84 -24.40 -11.62 7.20
CA LEU A 84 -23.21 -12.47 7.10
C LEU A 84 -22.73 -13.00 8.46
N ALA A 85 -22.87 -12.22 9.51
CA ALA A 85 -22.36 -12.53 10.85
C ALA A 85 -22.80 -13.89 11.43
N PRO A 86 -24.05 -14.38 11.20
CA PRO A 86 -24.46 -15.72 11.65
C PRO A 86 -23.63 -16.83 11.02
N LEU A 87 -23.37 -16.77 9.71
CA LEU A 87 -22.56 -17.77 9.00
C LEU A 87 -21.11 -17.76 9.50
N LEU A 88 -20.50 -16.58 9.69
CA LEU A 88 -19.13 -16.46 10.19
C LEU A 88 -18.99 -17.01 11.62
N ARG A 89 -19.97 -16.75 12.50
CA ARG A 89 -20.01 -17.34 13.84
C ARG A 89 -20.15 -18.86 13.80
N ALA A 90 -20.99 -19.38 12.92
CA ALA A 90 -21.17 -20.82 12.75
C ALA A 90 -19.88 -21.48 12.21
N ALA A 91 -19.18 -20.84 11.26
CA ALA A 91 -17.87 -21.29 10.76
C ALA A 91 -16.85 -21.36 11.90
N ALA A 92 -16.74 -20.29 12.70
CA ALA A 92 -15.84 -20.25 13.87
C ALA A 92 -16.18 -21.33 14.89
N GLY A 93 -17.47 -21.53 15.20
CA GLY A 93 -17.94 -22.59 16.12
C GLY A 93 -17.64 -24.02 15.63
N ARG A 94 -17.54 -24.21 14.32
CA ARG A 94 -17.18 -25.51 13.71
C ARG A 94 -15.67 -25.63 13.45
N GLY A 95 -14.84 -24.63 13.82
CA GLY A 95 -13.41 -24.62 13.55
C GLY A 95 -13.04 -24.51 12.05
N ILE A 96 -13.97 -24.01 11.22
CA ILE A 96 -13.73 -23.82 9.78
C ILE A 96 -12.99 -22.49 9.60
N PRO A 97 -11.78 -22.49 8.99
CA PRO A 97 -11.02 -21.27 8.77
C PRO A 97 -11.72 -20.35 7.76
N VAL A 98 -11.76 -19.05 8.09
CA VAL A 98 -12.24 -17.99 7.21
C VAL A 98 -11.01 -17.20 6.74
N GLN A 99 -10.81 -17.14 5.42
CA GLN A 99 -9.63 -16.56 4.79
C GLN A 99 -10.03 -15.65 3.63
N GLY A 100 -9.11 -14.81 3.17
CA GLY A 100 -9.28 -13.99 1.99
C GLY A 100 -8.36 -14.40 0.84
N GLU A 101 -8.41 -13.62 -0.25
CA GLU A 101 -7.56 -13.83 -1.42
C GLU A 101 -6.06 -13.73 -1.05
N LEU A 102 -5.70 -12.77 -0.19
CA LEU A 102 -4.31 -12.56 0.23
C LEU A 102 -3.75 -13.76 1.01
N ASP A 103 -4.57 -14.43 1.82
CA ASP A 103 -4.16 -15.66 2.52
C ASP A 103 -3.87 -16.79 1.54
N LEU A 104 -4.75 -16.98 0.53
CA LEU A 104 -4.54 -17.99 -0.52
C LEU A 104 -3.30 -17.68 -1.36
N PHE A 105 -3.10 -16.42 -1.71
CA PHE A 105 -1.92 -15.99 -2.45
C PHE A 105 -0.62 -16.24 -1.66
N ALA A 106 -0.59 -15.88 -0.37
CA ALA A 106 0.55 -16.15 0.50
C ALA A 106 0.84 -17.66 0.61
N GLN A 107 -0.19 -18.50 0.75
CA GLN A 107 -0.07 -19.95 0.77
C GLN A 107 0.45 -20.49 -0.57
N ALA A 108 -0.05 -19.96 -1.70
CA ALA A 108 0.40 -20.34 -3.03
C ALA A 108 1.90 -20.06 -3.24
N LEU A 109 2.37 -18.88 -2.82
CA LEU A 109 3.80 -18.54 -2.90
C LEU A 109 4.64 -19.45 -2.00
N ALA A 110 4.16 -19.79 -0.80
CA ALA A 110 4.86 -20.71 0.11
C ALA A 110 5.00 -22.13 -0.48
N GLU A 111 3.92 -22.66 -1.09
CA GLU A 111 3.94 -23.96 -1.75
C GLU A 111 4.83 -23.96 -3.00
N LEU A 112 4.77 -22.90 -3.84
CA LEU A 112 5.63 -22.75 -5.02
C LEU A 112 7.11 -22.64 -4.63
N ARG A 113 7.41 -21.97 -3.50
CA ARG A 113 8.76 -21.92 -2.94
C ARG A 113 9.25 -23.31 -2.54
N ALA A 114 8.41 -24.08 -1.86
CA ALA A 114 8.75 -25.43 -1.42
C ALA A 114 8.89 -26.43 -2.55
N GLU A 115 8.02 -26.34 -3.58
CA GLU A 115 7.95 -27.32 -4.67
C GLU A 115 8.88 -26.99 -5.84
N ARG A 116 9.06 -25.70 -6.15
CA ARG A 116 9.78 -25.25 -7.37
C ARG A 116 10.93 -24.29 -7.07
N GLY A 117 11.16 -23.91 -5.81
CA GLY A 117 12.16 -22.90 -5.43
C GLY A 117 11.78 -21.47 -5.84
N TYR A 118 10.52 -21.21 -6.22
CA TYR A 118 10.06 -19.87 -6.60
C TYR A 118 9.93 -18.98 -5.36
N ALA A 119 10.81 -18.00 -5.24
CA ALA A 119 10.91 -17.10 -4.08
C ALA A 119 10.98 -15.63 -4.51
N PRO A 120 9.89 -15.07 -5.04
CA PRO A 120 9.86 -13.69 -5.50
C PRO A 120 10.01 -12.71 -4.34
N LYS A 121 10.40 -11.47 -4.64
CA LYS A 121 10.30 -10.36 -3.70
C LYS A 121 8.86 -9.86 -3.65
N VAL A 122 8.31 -9.70 -2.44
CA VAL A 122 6.95 -9.18 -2.24
C VAL A 122 7.03 -7.84 -1.52
N VAL A 123 6.48 -6.81 -2.15
CA VAL A 123 6.32 -5.46 -1.60
C VAL A 123 4.83 -5.21 -1.39
N ALA A 124 4.44 -4.75 -0.20
CA ALA A 124 3.05 -4.52 0.16
C ALA A 124 2.80 -3.06 0.56
N ILE A 125 1.78 -2.45 -0.01
CA ILE A 125 1.48 -1.03 0.13
C ILE A 125 0.03 -0.86 0.57
N THR A 126 -0.18 -0.15 1.67
CA THR A 126 -1.50 0.28 2.14
C THR A 126 -1.45 1.71 2.67
N GLY A 127 -2.58 2.26 3.05
CA GLY A 127 -2.76 3.61 3.57
C GLY A 127 -4.18 4.08 3.32
N THR A 128 -4.57 5.24 3.78
CA THR A 128 -5.83 5.85 3.37
C THR A 128 -5.67 6.41 1.96
N ASN A 129 -4.64 7.22 1.72
CA ASN A 129 -4.37 7.91 0.47
C ASN A 129 -2.99 7.55 -0.10
N GLY A 130 -2.79 7.77 -1.42
CA GLY A 130 -1.50 7.56 -2.10
C GLY A 130 -1.20 6.12 -2.51
N LYS A 131 -2.02 5.14 -2.16
CA LYS A 131 -1.79 3.71 -2.44
C LYS A 131 -1.44 3.44 -3.91
N THR A 132 -2.34 3.76 -4.83
CA THR A 132 -2.19 3.45 -6.26
C THR A 132 -0.97 4.15 -6.86
N THR A 133 -0.79 5.44 -6.58
CA THR A 133 0.38 6.20 -7.03
C THR A 133 1.67 5.55 -6.56
N THR A 134 1.77 5.20 -5.27
CA THR A 134 2.97 4.56 -4.71
C THR A 134 3.17 3.15 -5.25
N THR A 135 2.10 2.38 -5.45
CA THR A 135 2.16 1.00 -5.95
C THR A 135 2.64 0.96 -7.41
N VAL A 136 2.01 1.75 -8.27
CA VAL A 136 2.39 1.80 -9.69
C VAL A 136 3.80 2.39 -9.85
N LEU A 137 4.10 3.48 -9.14
CA LEU A 137 5.43 4.06 -9.14
C LEU A 137 6.48 3.04 -8.67
N CYS A 138 6.27 2.39 -7.52
CA CYS A 138 7.18 1.36 -6.99
C CYS A 138 7.39 0.23 -7.98
N GLY A 139 6.33 -0.26 -8.62
CA GLY A 139 6.40 -1.27 -9.68
C GLY A 139 7.29 -0.84 -10.84
N LYS A 140 7.07 0.35 -11.39
CA LYS A 140 7.88 0.94 -12.48
C LYS A 140 9.35 1.12 -12.08
N LEU A 141 9.64 1.54 -10.83
CA LEU A 141 11.01 1.69 -10.35
C LEU A 141 11.74 0.35 -10.23
N ILE A 142 11.05 -0.68 -9.72
CA ILE A 142 11.61 -2.03 -9.61
C ILE A 142 11.82 -2.65 -10.98
N GLU A 143 10.87 -2.52 -11.89
CA GLU A 143 10.99 -2.99 -13.29
C GLU A 143 12.18 -2.34 -13.99
N ARG A 144 12.32 -1.02 -13.85
CA ARG A 144 13.47 -0.29 -14.42
C ARG A 144 14.82 -0.71 -13.80
N SER A 145 14.80 -1.27 -12.61
CA SER A 145 16.00 -1.88 -11.99
C SER A 145 16.30 -3.29 -12.46
N GLY A 146 15.56 -3.80 -13.45
CA GLY A 146 15.83 -5.05 -14.17
C GLY A 146 15.09 -6.29 -13.66
N LEU A 147 14.03 -6.17 -12.86
CA LEU A 147 13.19 -7.32 -12.46
C LEU A 147 11.88 -7.35 -13.26
N ARG A 148 11.39 -8.56 -13.53
CA ARG A 148 10.00 -8.77 -13.98
C ARG A 148 9.06 -8.52 -12.79
N VAL A 149 8.15 -7.55 -12.94
CA VAL A 149 7.26 -7.09 -11.88
C VAL A 149 5.82 -7.45 -12.23
N ALA A 150 5.08 -7.93 -11.23
CA ALA A 150 3.62 -7.92 -11.27
C ALA A 150 3.09 -6.92 -10.23
N VAL A 151 2.18 -6.07 -10.68
CA VAL A 151 1.38 -5.18 -9.83
C VAL A 151 -0.01 -5.79 -9.73
N ALA A 152 -0.53 -5.98 -8.52
CA ALA A 152 -1.81 -6.65 -8.29
C ALA A 152 -2.46 -6.25 -6.97
N GLY A 153 -3.69 -6.69 -6.73
CA GLY A 153 -4.43 -6.50 -5.49
C GLY A 153 -5.60 -5.54 -5.65
N ASN A 154 -5.72 -4.55 -4.77
CA ASN A 154 -6.84 -3.60 -4.78
C ASN A 154 -6.89 -2.72 -6.04
N VAL A 155 -5.79 -2.54 -6.73
CA VAL A 155 -5.70 -1.76 -7.99
C VAL A 155 -6.00 -2.62 -9.22
N GLY A 156 -6.32 -3.90 -9.04
CA GLY A 156 -6.45 -4.84 -10.16
C GLY A 156 -5.16 -5.00 -11.00
N PRO A 157 -4.98 -6.14 -11.67
CA PRO A 157 -5.77 -7.35 -11.56
C PRO A 157 -5.65 -8.04 -10.20
N THR A 158 -6.50 -9.07 -9.96
CA THR A 158 -6.44 -9.86 -8.72
C THR A 158 -5.11 -10.63 -8.61
N MET A 159 -4.66 -10.87 -7.38
CA MET A 159 -3.38 -11.56 -7.13
C MET A 159 -3.39 -12.99 -7.67
N LEU A 160 -4.50 -13.72 -7.47
CA LEU A 160 -4.61 -15.13 -7.86
C LEU A 160 -4.74 -15.30 -9.37
N ASP A 161 -5.51 -14.46 -10.07
CA ASP A 161 -5.61 -14.56 -11.53
C ASP A 161 -4.28 -14.18 -12.20
N THR A 162 -3.57 -13.16 -11.66
CA THR A 162 -2.24 -12.78 -12.15
C THR A 162 -1.24 -13.93 -11.99
N LEU A 163 -1.24 -14.59 -10.82
CA LEU A 163 -0.37 -15.73 -10.56
C LEU A 163 -0.73 -16.93 -11.45
N ALA A 164 -2.03 -17.20 -11.62
CA ALA A 164 -2.50 -18.28 -12.49
C ALA A 164 -2.05 -18.08 -13.95
N GLN A 165 -2.22 -16.87 -14.48
CA GLN A 165 -1.78 -16.52 -15.83
C GLN A 165 -0.27 -16.63 -16.02
N ALA A 166 0.52 -16.23 -15.03
CA ALA A 166 1.97 -16.37 -15.06
C ALA A 166 2.39 -17.85 -15.06
N LEU A 167 1.74 -18.67 -14.21
CA LEU A 167 1.97 -20.13 -14.15
C LEU A 167 1.59 -20.84 -15.47
N ASP A 168 0.52 -20.39 -16.14
CA ASP A 168 0.08 -20.98 -17.41
C ASP A 168 1.05 -20.70 -18.57
N ARG A 169 1.81 -19.61 -18.47
CA ARG A 169 2.83 -19.25 -19.46
C ARG A 169 4.19 -19.90 -19.18
N GLU A 170 4.44 -20.30 -17.92
CA GLU A 170 5.73 -20.86 -17.52
C GLU A 170 5.97 -22.22 -18.20
N PRO A 171 7.13 -22.45 -18.83
CA PRO A 171 7.45 -23.75 -19.43
C PRO A 171 7.39 -24.87 -18.39
N VAL A 172 6.84 -26.02 -18.80
CA VAL A 172 6.86 -27.21 -17.96
C VAL A 172 8.31 -27.70 -17.86
N PRO A 173 8.89 -27.87 -16.65
CA PRO A 173 10.25 -28.36 -16.51
C PRO A 173 10.46 -29.68 -17.28
N ALA A 174 11.53 -29.79 -18.06
CA ALA A 174 11.83 -30.95 -18.89
C ALA A 174 11.88 -32.29 -18.12
N GLU A 175 12.17 -32.23 -16.82
CA GLU A 175 12.15 -33.38 -15.93
C GLU A 175 10.75 -33.95 -15.67
N ALA A 176 9.68 -33.13 -15.79
CA ALA A 176 8.30 -33.58 -15.65
C ALA A 176 7.80 -34.28 -16.91
N MET A 177 8.46 -34.13 -18.07
CA MET A 177 8.12 -34.75 -19.34
C MET A 177 8.76 -36.13 -19.52
N ALA A 178 9.76 -36.50 -18.74
CA ALA A 178 10.47 -37.77 -18.85
C ALA A 178 9.64 -39.01 -18.44
N GLY A 179 8.43 -38.83 -17.91
CA GLY A 179 7.51 -39.88 -17.45
C GLY A 179 6.30 -40.16 -18.37
N VAL A 180 6.12 -39.39 -19.44
CA VAL A 180 4.98 -39.62 -20.37
C VAL A 180 5.55 -40.07 -21.72
N GLY A 181 5.30 -41.33 -22.07
CA GLY A 181 5.74 -41.94 -23.33
C GLY A 181 5.32 -41.09 -24.53
N THR A 182 6.26 -40.86 -25.41
CA THR A 182 6.18 -40.02 -26.61
C THR A 182 5.09 -40.49 -27.56
N PRO A 183 4.07 -39.72 -27.90
CA PRO A 183 3.28 -39.95 -29.11
C PRO A 183 4.04 -39.38 -30.32
N ALA A 184 4.01 -40.14 -31.42
CA ALA A 184 4.68 -39.82 -32.69
C ALA A 184 4.32 -38.41 -33.20
N ALA A 185 5.32 -37.70 -33.69
CA ALA A 185 5.22 -36.32 -34.18
C ALA A 185 4.36 -36.25 -35.47
N PRO A 186 3.46 -35.24 -35.57
CA PRO A 186 2.89 -34.83 -36.85
C PRO A 186 3.83 -33.91 -37.62
N PRO A 187 3.70 -33.82 -38.95
CA PRO A 187 4.64 -33.08 -39.81
C PRO A 187 4.49 -31.57 -39.64
N ALA A 188 5.61 -30.85 -39.77
CA ALA A 188 5.76 -29.41 -39.59
C ALA A 188 4.92 -28.58 -40.57
N PRO A 189 4.27 -27.49 -40.13
CA PRO A 189 3.72 -26.47 -41.02
C PRO A 189 4.76 -25.41 -41.40
N ALA A 190 4.55 -24.81 -42.57
CA ALA A 190 5.42 -23.82 -43.19
C ALA A 190 5.47 -22.47 -42.46
N PRO A 191 6.53 -21.65 -42.65
CA PRO A 191 6.75 -20.43 -41.90
C PRO A 191 5.84 -19.27 -42.37
N HIS A 192 5.27 -18.54 -41.40
CA HIS A 192 4.56 -17.28 -41.62
C HIS A 192 5.50 -16.08 -41.53
N PRO A 193 5.19 -14.98 -42.26
CA PRO A 193 6.02 -13.77 -42.26
C PRO A 193 5.82 -12.92 -40.99
N PRO A 194 6.74 -12.00 -40.71
CA PRO A 194 6.74 -11.22 -39.45
C PRO A 194 5.64 -10.13 -39.44
N GLU A 195 4.85 -10.09 -38.40
CA GLU A 195 3.93 -8.99 -38.10
C GLU A 195 4.62 -7.94 -37.22
N GLY A 196 4.38 -6.69 -37.63
CA GLY A 196 5.01 -5.53 -37.04
C GLY A 196 4.41 -5.10 -35.72
N ASP A 197 5.21 -4.33 -34.99
CA ASP A 197 4.91 -3.63 -33.76
C ASP A 197 3.61 -2.81 -33.82
N ALA A 198 2.70 -3.10 -32.92
CA ALA A 198 1.65 -2.17 -32.54
C ALA A 198 1.42 -2.23 -31.02
N ALA A 199 2.04 -1.31 -30.31
CA ALA A 199 1.70 -1.00 -28.93
C ALA A 199 0.29 -0.38 -28.91
N GLY A 200 -0.71 -1.16 -28.53
CA GLY A 200 -2.05 -0.67 -28.23
C GLY A 200 -2.14 -0.17 -26.79
N PRO A 201 -2.97 0.87 -26.53
CA PRO A 201 -3.11 1.40 -25.19
C PRO A 201 -3.81 0.41 -24.25
N ILE A 202 -3.31 0.33 -23.01
CA ILE A 202 -3.91 -0.46 -21.94
C ILE A 202 -5.30 0.13 -21.66
N ALA A 203 -6.35 -0.63 -21.99
CA ALA A 203 -7.71 -0.27 -21.65
C ALA A 203 -7.86 -0.20 -20.13
N ALA A 204 -8.32 0.95 -19.63
CA ALA A 204 -8.73 1.13 -18.24
C ALA A 204 -9.89 0.18 -17.95
N ILE A 205 -9.63 -0.82 -17.13
CA ILE A 205 -10.66 -1.72 -16.63
C ILE A 205 -11.42 -0.98 -15.53
N ASP A 206 -12.72 -0.91 -15.67
CA ASP A 206 -13.70 -0.29 -14.80
C ASP A 206 -13.59 -0.82 -13.37
N GLU A 207 -13.04 -0.01 -12.44
CA GLU A 207 -13.03 -0.31 -11.01
C GLU A 207 -14.42 -0.06 -10.39
N GLY A 208 -15.44 -0.74 -10.89
CA GLY A 208 -16.77 -0.75 -10.32
C GLY A 208 -16.90 -1.71 -9.14
N GLY A 209 -16.23 -1.46 -8.04
CA GLY A 209 -16.27 -2.42 -6.94
C GLY A 209 -16.32 -1.87 -5.51
N GLU A 210 -16.01 -0.63 -5.25
CA GLU A 210 -15.93 -0.15 -3.85
C GLU A 210 -17.18 0.59 -3.34
N ASP A 211 -18.16 0.92 -4.19
CA ASP A 211 -19.28 1.78 -3.77
C ASP A 211 -20.67 1.09 -3.71
N ALA A 212 -20.76 -0.22 -3.83
CA ALA A 212 -22.04 -0.93 -3.80
C ALA A 212 -22.43 -1.45 -2.41
N ALA A 213 -22.61 -0.57 -1.43
CA ALA A 213 -23.37 -0.83 -0.23
C ALA A 213 -24.42 0.27 -0.04
N GLY A 214 -25.34 0.38 -1.00
CA GLY A 214 -26.56 1.15 -0.90
C GLY A 214 -27.72 0.21 -0.65
N SER A 215 -28.12 0.03 0.61
CA SER A 215 -29.39 -0.60 0.95
C SER A 215 -30.53 0.38 0.70
N GLU A 216 -31.38 0.13 -0.27
CA GLU A 216 -32.77 0.57 -0.22
C GLU A 216 -33.54 -0.32 0.75
N ALA A 217 -34.02 0.26 1.84
CA ALA A 217 -35.17 -0.22 2.56
C ALA A 217 -35.95 0.99 3.07
N ALA A 218 -37.07 1.23 2.43
CA ALA A 218 -38.12 2.14 2.88
C ALA A 218 -38.85 1.55 4.08
N GLY A 219 -39.19 2.41 5.04
CA GLY A 219 -40.40 2.21 5.82
C GLY A 219 -40.27 2.25 7.33
N ALA A 220 -40.90 3.28 7.91
CA ALA A 220 -41.50 3.39 9.22
C ALA A 220 -40.66 3.88 10.41
N THR A 221 -40.83 5.16 10.67
CA THR A 221 -40.68 5.79 11.99
C THR A 221 -41.58 5.12 13.05
N PRO A 222 -41.18 5.09 14.32
CA PRO A 222 -41.92 5.83 15.30
C PRO A 222 -41.07 6.72 16.20
N GLN A 223 -41.59 7.93 16.40
CA GLN A 223 -41.20 8.86 17.43
C GLN A 223 -41.39 8.26 18.83
N LEU A 224 -40.48 8.51 19.73
CA LEU A 224 -40.76 8.73 21.15
C LEU A 224 -39.74 9.68 21.75
N ALA A 225 -40.27 10.69 22.41
CA ALA A 225 -39.65 11.85 22.99
C ALA A 225 -39.06 11.57 24.39
N PRO A 226 -38.51 12.59 25.09
CA PRO A 226 -37.34 12.46 25.94
C PRO A 226 -37.70 12.41 27.45
N THR A 227 -36.83 11.83 28.24
CA THR A 227 -36.78 12.08 29.68
C THR A 227 -35.34 12.28 30.14
N GLY A 228 -34.96 13.48 30.54
CA GLY A 228 -34.00 13.71 31.60
C GLY A 228 -34.77 13.62 32.96
N PRO A 229 -34.21 13.85 34.13
CA PRO A 229 -33.07 14.71 34.47
C PRO A 229 -32.06 14.05 35.46
N ASP A 230 -30.94 14.60 35.67
CA ASP A 230 -30.52 15.61 36.68
C ASP A 230 -29.57 15.09 37.79
N VAL A 231 -28.51 15.94 38.05
CA VAL A 231 -27.83 16.31 39.29
C VAL A 231 -26.76 15.41 39.94
N GLY A 232 -25.62 16.07 40.17
CA GLY A 232 -24.73 15.88 41.31
C GLY A 232 -23.25 15.90 40.97
N SER A 233 -22.60 17.03 40.88
CA SER A 233 -21.92 17.93 41.82
C SER A 233 -20.85 17.27 42.71
N GLY A 234 -19.67 17.87 42.69
CA GLY A 234 -18.70 17.91 43.82
C GLY A 234 -17.33 17.35 43.44
N SER A 235 -16.45 18.18 43.34
CA SER A 235 -15.49 18.99 44.10
C SER A 235 -14.09 18.36 44.10
N GLU A 236 -13.17 19.11 43.55
CA GLU A 236 -12.04 19.81 44.12
C GLU A 236 -10.87 19.05 44.76
N ALA A 237 -9.71 19.52 44.34
CA ALA A 237 -8.42 19.71 45.05
C ALA A 237 -7.53 18.44 45.14
N GLY A 238 -6.25 18.48 44.83
CA GLY A 238 -5.25 19.40 45.17
C GLY A 238 -3.90 19.05 44.63
N ALA A 239 -3.13 20.04 44.41
CA ALA A 239 -1.76 20.06 43.99
C ALA A 239 -0.80 19.50 45.05
N ALA A 240 0.32 18.90 44.60
CA ALA A 240 1.61 19.04 45.31
C ALA A 240 2.76 18.73 44.33
N ALA A 241 3.51 19.78 44.07
CA ALA A 241 4.84 19.73 43.49
C ALA A 241 5.84 19.29 44.57
N ALA A 242 6.86 18.55 44.17
CA ALA A 242 8.09 18.44 44.95
C ALA A 242 9.28 18.32 43.97
N GLU A 243 9.94 19.46 43.86
CA GLU A 243 11.33 19.62 43.44
C GLU A 243 12.26 18.97 44.46
N VAL A 244 13.27 18.23 44.02
CA VAL A 244 14.58 18.12 44.71
C VAL A 244 15.66 17.89 43.66
N ALA A 245 16.53 18.85 43.50
CA ALA A 245 17.83 18.81 42.85
C ALA A 245 18.96 18.64 43.90
N PRO A 246 20.26 18.74 43.55
CA PRO A 246 21.15 17.59 43.43
C PRO A 246 22.21 17.56 44.53
N ARG A 247 22.97 16.48 44.67
CA ARG A 247 24.22 16.51 45.44
C ARG A 247 25.36 15.84 44.69
N ALA A 248 26.37 16.65 44.48
CA ALA A 248 27.73 16.28 44.10
C ALA A 248 28.51 15.64 45.29
N GLY A 249 29.50 14.85 44.97
CA GLY A 249 30.49 14.32 45.93
C GLY A 249 31.52 13.49 45.17
N GLU A 250 32.51 14.09 44.89
CA GLU A 250 33.97 14.05 44.84
C GLU A 250 34.61 12.76 45.28
N SER A 251 35.61 12.39 44.47
CA SER A 251 37.03 12.09 44.77
C SER A 251 37.40 10.69 45.23
N ALA A 252 38.24 9.96 44.51
CA ALA A 252 39.69 9.89 44.77
C ALA A 252 40.36 8.85 43.83
N ALA A 253 41.49 9.29 43.31
CA ALA A 253 42.46 8.55 42.52
C ALA A 253 43.28 7.60 43.40
N THR A 254 43.76 6.49 42.82
CA THR A 254 45.12 5.92 43.12
C THR A 254 45.56 5.00 42.00
N ALA A 255 46.55 5.39 41.31
CA ALA A 255 47.89 4.90 40.96
C ALA A 255 48.05 3.41 40.62
N ALA A 256 48.68 3.23 39.46
CA ALA A 256 49.37 2.03 39.01
C ALA A 256 50.63 1.69 39.86
N PRO A 257 51.21 0.51 39.70
CA PRO A 257 52.51 0.52 39.05
C PRO A 257 52.79 -0.59 38.02
N GLU A 258 53.64 -0.22 37.14
CA GLU A 258 54.50 -0.87 36.22
C GLU A 258 55.36 -1.99 36.86
N ALA A 259 55.67 -3.09 36.11
CA ALA A 259 56.92 -3.84 36.23
C ALA A 259 57.18 -4.61 34.93
N ALA A 260 58.33 -4.37 34.38
CA ALA A 260 58.96 -5.03 33.22
C ALA A 260 59.90 -6.17 33.66
N PRO A 261 60.56 -6.86 32.73
CA PRO A 261 60.78 -8.31 32.72
C PRO A 261 62.17 -8.75 33.30
N PRO A 262 62.47 -10.01 33.30
CA PRO A 262 63.91 -10.40 33.17
C PRO A 262 64.18 -11.43 32.09
N ASP A 263 65.34 -11.24 31.60
CA ASP A 263 66.16 -11.92 30.65
C ASP A 263 66.63 -13.36 30.99
N ALA A 264 67.01 -14.03 29.90
CA ALA A 264 68.19 -14.84 29.70
C ALA A 264 68.18 -16.34 29.99
N GLY A 265 68.46 -17.09 28.97
CA GLY A 265 69.54 -17.99 28.91
C GLY A 265 69.24 -19.50 28.99
N GLY A 266 69.49 -20.21 27.91
CA GLY A 266 69.60 -21.67 27.96
C GLY A 266 69.66 -22.32 26.59
N SER A 267 70.87 -22.44 26.07
CA SER A 267 71.20 -23.26 24.90
C SER A 267 71.09 -24.77 25.20
N ALA A 268 70.44 -25.51 24.31
CA ALA A 268 70.77 -26.94 24.12
C ALA A 268 70.37 -27.39 22.71
N SER A 269 71.38 -27.91 22.03
CA SER A 269 71.37 -28.58 20.74
C SER A 269 70.42 -29.77 20.66
N GLY A 270 69.88 -30.05 19.51
CA GLY A 270 69.47 -31.37 19.16
C GLY A 270 68.36 -31.53 18.17
N VAL A 271 68.75 -32.03 17.00
CA VAL A 271 67.93 -32.81 16.05
C VAL A 271 66.78 -32.05 15.31
N ALA A 272 67.01 -31.79 14.02
CA ALA A 272 65.98 -31.42 13.09
C ALA A 272 64.97 -32.57 12.87
N PRO A 273 63.68 -32.35 13.00
CA PRO A 273 62.73 -33.28 12.45
C PRO A 273 62.51 -33.00 10.94
N GLU A 274 62.51 -34.10 10.17
CA GLU A 274 62.11 -34.18 8.77
C GLU A 274 60.82 -33.38 8.52
N ALA A 275 60.83 -32.60 7.45
CA ALA A 275 59.65 -31.96 6.94
C ALA A 275 58.61 -33.05 6.53
N PRO A 276 57.33 -32.91 6.93
CA PRO A 276 56.31 -33.80 6.39
C PRO A 276 56.16 -33.52 4.91
N GLU A 277 56.17 -34.57 4.09
CA GLU A 277 55.87 -34.55 2.68
C GLU A 277 54.53 -33.85 2.50
N ALA A 278 54.47 -32.84 1.65
CA ALA A 278 53.24 -32.17 1.24
C ALA A 278 52.33 -33.21 0.58
N ASP A 279 51.24 -33.50 1.25
CA ASP A 279 50.18 -34.36 0.75
C ASP A 279 49.55 -33.61 -0.46
N ASP A 280 49.93 -34.02 -1.67
CA ASP A 280 49.49 -33.54 -2.96
C ASP A 280 48.06 -34.03 -3.27
N ALA A 281 47.19 -34.02 -2.26
CA ALA A 281 45.78 -34.27 -2.47
C ALA A 281 45.15 -33.09 -3.24
N PRO A 282 44.54 -33.33 -4.40
CA PRO A 282 43.92 -32.26 -5.17
C PRO A 282 42.89 -31.55 -4.32
N LEU A 283 43.04 -30.21 -4.21
CA LEU A 283 42.07 -29.31 -3.56
C LEU A 283 40.67 -29.65 -4.10
N ARG A 284 39.87 -30.38 -3.35
CA ARG A 284 38.47 -30.59 -3.65
C ARG A 284 37.76 -29.26 -3.46
N LEU A 285 37.54 -28.53 -4.58
CA LEU A 285 36.64 -27.38 -4.60
C LEU A 285 35.26 -27.83 -4.06
N PRO A 286 34.65 -27.06 -3.17
CA PRO A 286 33.29 -27.37 -2.76
C PRO A 286 32.40 -27.46 -4.00
N PRO A 287 31.40 -28.35 -4.01
CA PRO A 287 30.49 -28.44 -5.15
C PRO A 287 29.88 -27.06 -5.43
N PRO A 288 29.69 -26.72 -6.72
CA PRO A 288 29.08 -25.44 -7.05
C PRO A 288 27.73 -25.33 -6.34
N PRO A 289 27.36 -24.14 -5.87
CA PRO A 289 26.07 -23.94 -5.24
C PRO A 289 24.96 -24.44 -6.18
N PRO A 290 23.88 -25.04 -5.65
CA PRO A 290 22.78 -25.52 -6.49
C PRO A 290 22.29 -24.38 -7.38
N ALA A 291 22.05 -24.69 -8.65
CA ALA A 291 21.55 -23.71 -9.61
C ALA A 291 20.22 -23.12 -9.10
N VAL A 292 20.15 -21.80 -9.00
CA VAL A 292 18.90 -21.12 -8.65
C VAL A 292 17.92 -21.36 -9.80
N PRO A 293 16.68 -21.83 -9.55
CA PRO A 293 15.70 -22.02 -10.59
C PRO A 293 15.46 -20.70 -11.35
N VAL A 294 15.55 -20.76 -12.66
CA VAL A 294 15.26 -19.63 -13.55
C VAL A 294 13.85 -19.80 -14.08
N PHE A 295 13.01 -18.79 -13.89
CA PHE A 295 11.64 -18.75 -14.40
C PHE A 295 11.57 -17.73 -15.54
N GLU A 296 10.80 -18.02 -16.59
CA GLU A 296 10.71 -17.17 -17.78
C GLU A 296 9.59 -16.12 -17.63
N HIS A 297 8.46 -16.51 -17.06
CA HIS A 297 7.24 -15.70 -16.99
C HIS A 297 6.79 -15.36 -15.57
N LEU A 298 7.21 -16.14 -14.58
CA LEU A 298 6.87 -15.83 -13.18
C LEU A 298 7.53 -14.51 -12.75
N PRO A 299 6.80 -13.59 -12.09
CA PRO A 299 7.33 -12.33 -11.60
C PRO A 299 8.47 -12.54 -10.59
N GLU A 300 9.55 -11.80 -10.73
CA GLU A 300 10.64 -11.78 -9.74
C GLU A 300 10.32 -10.88 -8.55
N ALA A 301 9.40 -9.92 -8.77
CA ALA A 301 8.86 -9.07 -7.73
C ALA A 301 7.35 -8.88 -7.88
N TRP A 302 6.64 -8.91 -6.76
CA TRP A 302 5.23 -8.56 -6.63
C TRP A 302 5.12 -7.25 -5.89
N VAL A 303 4.36 -6.29 -6.43
CA VAL A 303 4.01 -5.05 -5.77
C VAL A 303 2.50 -5.04 -5.58
N LEU A 304 2.09 -5.16 -4.32
CA LEU A 304 0.69 -5.37 -3.95
C LEU A 304 0.10 -4.09 -3.36
N GLU A 305 -0.97 -3.57 -3.97
CA GLU A 305 -1.84 -2.62 -3.32
C GLU A 305 -2.84 -3.37 -2.45
N LEU A 306 -2.90 -3.03 -1.16
CA LEU A 306 -3.78 -3.71 -0.21
C LEU A 306 -4.71 -2.73 0.50
N SER A 307 -6.02 -2.98 0.40
CA SER A 307 -7.04 -2.27 1.18
C SER A 307 -7.06 -2.77 2.63
N SER A 308 -7.66 -1.98 3.53
CA SER A 308 -7.91 -2.42 4.90
C SER A 308 -8.81 -3.66 4.97
N PHE A 309 -9.72 -3.81 4.00
CA PHE A 309 -10.63 -4.96 3.89
C PHE A 309 -9.91 -6.27 3.54
N GLN A 310 -8.90 -6.20 2.66
CA GLN A 310 -8.06 -7.34 2.30
C GLN A 310 -7.11 -7.74 3.44
N LEU A 311 -6.68 -6.76 4.24
CA LEU A 311 -5.78 -6.97 5.38
C LEU A 311 -6.52 -7.43 6.64
N ASP A 312 -7.84 -7.22 6.72
CA ASP A 312 -8.60 -7.62 7.91
C ASP A 312 -8.68 -9.14 8.04
N GLY A 313 -8.24 -9.65 9.19
CA GLY A 313 -8.22 -11.09 9.48
C GLY A 313 -7.09 -11.88 8.83
N VAL A 314 -6.23 -11.25 8.01
CA VAL A 314 -5.08 -11.92 7.36
C VAL A 314 -4.12 -12.49 8.38
N ALA A 315 -3.71 -13.75 8.15
CA ALA A 315 -2.72 -14.44 8.96
C ALA A 315 -1.64 -15.08 8.05
N GLY A 316 -0.38 -15.01 8.45
CA GLY A 316 0.72 -15.67 7.73
C GLY A 316 1.27 -14.93 6.51
N PHE A 317 0.74 -13.76 6.17
CA PHE A 317 1.31 -12.90 5.15
C PHE A 317 2.53 -12.15 5.70
N ALA A 318 3.69 -12.32 5.06
CA ALA A 318 4.95 -11.68 5.45
C ALA A 318 5.69 -11.18 4.19
N PRO A 319 5.50 -9.93 3.76
CA PRO A 319 6.18 -9.36 2.60
C PRO A 319 7.65 -9.06 2.92
N ASN A 320 8.51 -8.92 1.88
CA ASN A 320 9.89 -8.51 2.06
C ASN A 320 10.01 -7.04 2.50
N ALA A 321 9.11 -6.18 2.02
CA ALA A 321 8.99 -4.80 2.47
C ALA A 321 7.52 -4.38 2.47
N ALA A 322 7.12 -3.56 3.45
CA ALA A 322 5.75 -3.08 3.55
C ALA A 322 5.69 -1.64 4.06
N VAL A 323 4.60 -0.93 3.68
CA VAL A 323 4.32 0.44 4.12
C VAL A 323 2.85 0.65 4.45
N VAL A 324 2.58 1.39 5.51
CA VAL A 324 1.35 2.16 5.69
C VAL A 324 1.68 3.61 5.36
N LEU A 325 1.08 4.16 4.29
CA LEU A 325 1.43 5.50 3.80
C LEU A 325 0.93 6.60 4.73
N ASN A 326 -0.31 6.49 5.17
CA ASN A 326 -0.97 7.47 6.05
C ASN A 326 -2.28 6.89 6.57
N LEU A 327 -2.84 7.54 7.61
CA LEU A 327 -4.13 7.21 8.21
C LEU A 327 -4.96 8.48 8.39
N SER A 328 -6.04 8.60 7.65
CA SER A 328 -7.10 9.57 7.86
C SER A 328 -8.45 8.86 7.97
N GLN A 329 -9.49 9.57 8.43
CA GLN A 329 -10.81 8.98 8.59
C GLN A 329 -11.35 8.47 7.25
N ASP A 330 -11.66 7.16 7.21
CA ASP A 330 -12.27 6.48 6.08
C ASP A 330 -12.81 5.13 6.55
N HIS A 331 -13.83 4.59 5.88
CA HIS A 331 -14.36 3.23 6.11
C HIS A 331 -14.74 2.90 7.57
N LEU A 332 -15.17 3.90 8.37
CA LEU A 332 -15.62 3.67 9.75
C LEU A 332 -16.96 2.92 9.85
N ASP A 333 -17.79 3.00 8.82
CA ASP A 333 -18.98 2.18 8.62
C ASP A 333 -18.64 0.68 8.62
N TRP A 334 -17.49 0.32 8.06
CA TRP A 334 -17.01 -1.07 7.99
C TRP A 334 -16.19 -1.49 9.22
N HIS A 335 -15.22 -0.66 9.66
CA HIS A 335 -14.30 -1.00 10.76
C HIS A 335 -14.86 -0.62 12.14
N GLY A 336 -15.72 0.41 12.23
CA GLY A 336 -16.31 0.93 13.46
C GLY A 336 -15.47 2.00 14.14
N THR A 337 -14.17 1.83 14.30
CA THR A 337 -13.27 2.80 14.92
C THR A 337 -12.01 3.05 14.10
N MET A 338 -11.37 4.19 14.31
CA MET A 338 -10.06 4.48 13.72
C MET A 338 -8.97 3.52 14.20
N ASP A 339 -9.08 2.98 15.40
CA ASP A 339 -8.11 2.04 15.94
C ASP A 339 -8.25 0.65 15.31
N ASP A 340 -9.48 0.18 15.05
CA ASP A 340 -9.74 -1.04 14.29
C ASP A 340 -9.23 -0.91 12.85
N TYR A 341 -9.47 0.25 12.21
CA TYR A 341 -8.98 0.57 10.88
C TYR A 341 -7.44 0.56 10.82
N ALA A 342 -6.79 1.22 11.79
CA ALA A 342 -5.34 1.23 11.90
C ALA A 342 -4.77 -0.17 12.15
N ALA A 343 -5.41 -0.96 13.05
CA ALA A 343 -5.00 -2.33 13.35
C ALA A 343 -5.13 -3.25 12.12
N ALA A 344 -6.19 -3.10 11.32
CA ALA A 344 -6.33 -3.83 10.06
C ALA A 344 -5.18 -3.51 9.10
N LYS A 345 -4.86 -2.23 8.89
CA LYS A 345 -3.75 -1.83 8.00
C LYS A 345 -2.37 -2.25 8.53
N ALA A 346 -2.14 -2.20 9.84
CA ALA A 346 -0.87 -2.62 10.44
C ALA A 346 -0.49 -4.08 10.13
N ARG A 347 -1.46 -4.93 9.81
CA ARG A 347 -1.22 -6.32 9.38
C ARG A 347 -0.40 -6.43 8.09
N VAL A 348 -0.29 -5.36 7.30
CA VAL A 348 0.59 -5.31 6.12
C VAL A 348 2.04 -5.60 6.47
N TYR A 349 2.48 -5.27 7.68
CA TYR A 349 3.83 -5.54 8.14
C TYR A 349 4.08 -7.04 8.44
N GLY A 350 3.05 -7.87 8.47
CA GLY A 350 3.15 -9.28 8.81
C GLY A 350 3.36 -9.55 10.31
N PRO A 351 3.58 -10.81 10.69
CA PRO A 351 3.71 -11.20 12.10
C PRO A 351 4.99 -10.63 12.73
N PRO A 352 5.04 -10.52 14.08
CA PRO A 352 6.19 -9.93 14.81
C PRO A 352 7.53 -10.63 14.56
N ASP A 353 7.52 -11.90 14.20
CA ASP A 353 8.69 -12.75 13.94
C ASP A 353 9.14 -12.75 12.46
N ALA A 354 8.54 -11.93 11.62
CA ALA A 354 8.99 -11.74 10.23
C ALA A 354 10.26 -10.89 10.16
N TRP A 355 11.38 -11.41 10.65
CA TRP A 355 12.66 -10.70 10.85
C TRP A 355 13.32 -10.18 9.57
N GLU A 356 13.09 -10.84 8.45
CA GLU A 356 13.65 -10.46 7.16
C GLU A 356 12.84 -9.38 6.43
N SER A 357 11.63 -9.12 6.90
CA SER A 357 10.74 -8.10 6.34
C SER A 357 11.16 -6.71 6.82
N VAL A 358 11.19 -5.73 5.94
CA VAL A 358 11.50 -4.34 6.24
C VAL A 358 10.21 -3.55 6.41
N ALA A 359 10.05 -2.88 7.55
CA ALA A 359 8.95 -1.95 7.78
C ALA A 359 9.33 -0.55 7.28
N VAL A 360 8.59 -0.03 6.29
CA VAL A 360 8.73 1.36 5.82
C VAL A 360 7.69 2.20 6.53
N ILE A 361 8.14 3.21 7.29
CA ILE A 361 7.34 3.96 8.25
C ILE A 361 7.27 5.43 7.86
N ASN A 362 6.06 5.95 7.70
CA ASN A 362 5.86 7.39 7.56
C ASN A 362 5.96 8.06 8.94
N ARG A 363 6.99 8.92 9.14
CA ARG A 363 7.18 9.64 10.41
C ARG A 363 6.32 10.89 10.53
N ASP A 364 5.74 11.39 9.42
CA ASP A 364 4.86 12.56 9.42
C ASP A 364 3.45 12.24 9.94
N ASP A 365 3.08 10.95 9.96
CA ASP A 365 1.80 10.47 10.50
C ASP A 365 2.02 9.81 11.86
N PRO A 366 1.59 10.43 12.98
CA PRO A 366 1.84 9.88 14.32
C PRO A 366 1.25 8.50 14.55
N ARG A 367 0.10 8.17 13.91
CA ARG A 367 -0.51 6.83 14.03
C ARG A 367 0.34 5.80 13.29
N VAL A 368 0.89 6.14 12.13
CA VAL A 368 1.78 5.25 11.37
C VAL A 368 3.13 5.12 12.07
N ALA A 369 3.69 6.23 12.60
CA ALA A 369 4.93 6.18 13.37
C ALA A 369 4.84 5.25 14.58
N ALA A 370 3.68 5.20 15.25
CA ALA A 370 3.41 4.27 16.35
C ALA A 370 3.33 2.78 15.93
N MET A 371 3.23 2.47 14.62
CA MET A 371 3.21 1.10 14.10
C MET A 371 4.62 0.52 13.91
N GLU A 372 5.70 1.28 14.16
CA GLU A 372 7.06 0.75 14.04
C GLU A 372 7.22 -0.49 14.92
N PRO A 373 7.66 -1.65 14.35
CA PRO A 373 7.76 -2.89 15.10
C PRO A 373 8.70 -2.76 16.29
N PRO A 374 8.25 -3.05 17.52
CA PRO A 374 9.08 -2.94 18.71
C PRO A 374 10.15 -4.06 18.75
N PRO A 375 11.25 -3.86 19.50
CA PRO A 375 12.21 -4.94 19.77
C PRO A 375 11.56 -6.10 20.53
N VAL A 376 11.82 -7.31 20.08
CA VAL A 376 11.26 -8.54 20.68
C VAL A 376 12.35 -9.35 21.36
N GLN A 377 12.08 -9.86 22.56
CA GLN A 377 12.93 -10.79 23.27
C GLN A 377 12.79 -12.20 22.68
N VAL A 378 13.81 -12.67 21.98
CA VAL A 378 13.83 -14.03 21.43
C VAL A 378 14.48 -14.97 22.45
N ARG A 379 13.71 -15.92 22.97
CA ARG A 379 14.25 -16.94 23.86
C ARG A 379 15.16 -17.89 23.07
N ALA A 380 16.37 -18.11 23.58
CA ALA A 380 17.23 -19.11 23.00
C ALA A 380 16.63 -20.51 23.20
N ALA A 381 16.67 -21.34 22.16
CA ALA A 381 16.20 -22.74 22.22
C ALA A 381 17.01 -23.63 23.16
N ALA A 382 18.22 -23.23 23.55
CA ALA A 382 19.13 -24.00 24.41
C ALA A 382 19.14 -23.50 25.86
N ARG A 383 19.14 -24.41 26.83
CA ARG A 383 19.31 -24.10 28.26
C ARG A 383 20.64 -23.39 28.51
N GLY A 384 20.60 -22.22 29.17
CA GLY A 384 21.78 -21.44 29.55
C GLY A 384 22.18 -20.32 28.57
N VAL A 385 21.53 -20.18 27.43
CA VAL A 385 21.75 -19.06 26.51
C VAL A 385 20.85 -17.89 26.90
N ARG A 386 21.44 -16.69 27.04
CA ARG A 386 20.67 -15.47 27.36
C ARG A 386 19.68 -15.13 26.21
N ALA A 387 18.48 -14.69 26.58
CA ALA A 387 17.55 -14.13 25.63
C ALA A 387 18.20 -12.96 24.86
N GLN A 388 18.08 -12.98 23.55
CA GLN A 388 18.59 -11.90 22.69
C GLN A 388 17.43 -10.99 22.30
N THR A 389 17.65 -9.69 22.41
CA THR A 389 16.72 -8.70 21.86
C THR A 389 16.96 -8.61 20.36
N ARG A 390 15.95 -8.92 19.56
CA ARG A 390 15.98 -8.78 18.10
C ARG A 390 15.02 -7.69 17.67
N GLN A 391 15.47 -6.81 16.81
CA GLN A 391 14.66 -5.74 16.23
C GLN A 391 14.54 -5.95 14.73
N ARG A 392 13.34 -5.77 14.22
CA ARG A 392 13.06 -5.78 12.80
C ARG A 392 13.60 -4.50 12.15
N LYS A 393 14.12 -4.62 10.93
CA LYS A 393 14.62 -3.45 10.20
C LYS A 393 13.46 -2.51 9.87
N ALA A 394 13.60 -1.24 10.25
CA ALA A 394 12.70 -0.17 9.87
C ALA A 394 13.47 0.86 9.06
N VAL A 395 12.83 1.40 8.02
CA VAL A 395 13.26 2.54 7.21
C VAL A 395 12.17 3.59 7.28
N ARG A 396 12.51 4.80 7.65
CA ARG A 396 11.53 5.87 7.80
C ARG A 396 11.58 6.84 6.62
N PHE A 397 10.45 7.44 6.29
CA PHE A 397 10.39 8.55 5.35
C PHE A 397 9.51 9.66 5.89
N GLY A 398 9.71 10.89 5.42
CA GLY A 398 8.93 12.07 5.79
C GLY A 398 9.32 13.27 4.95
N LEU A 399 8.63 14.39 5.17
CA LEU A 399 8.82 15.66 4.46
C LEU A 399 9.79 16.63 5.17
N ASP A 400 10.49 16.12 6.18
CA ASP A 400 11.57 16.80 6.90
C ASP A 400 12.90 16.07 6.69
N ALA A 401 14.00 16.61 7.25
CA ALA A 401 15.33 16.00 7.18
C ALA A 401 15.35 14.63 7.90
N PRO A 402 15.89 13.58 7.27
CA PRO A 402 16.03 12.28 7.91
C PRO A 402 17.10 12.34 9.03
N GLN A 403 16.88 11.57 10.09
CA GLN A 403 17.71 11.61 11.31
C GLN A 403 18.48 10.32 11.58
N ARG A 404 18.25 9.26 10.79
CA ARG A 404 18.89 7.95 10.98
C ARG A 404 19.44 7.42 9.66
N PRO A 405 20.54 6.69 9.67
CA PRO A 405 21.04 6.03 8.46
C PRO A 405 19.98 5.14 7.82
N GLY A 406 19.86 5.24 6.51
CA GLY A 406 18.89 4.50 5.71
C GLY A 406 17.54 5.19 5.54
N ASP A 407 17.20 6.21 6.36
CA ASP A 407 15.95 6.96 6.27
C ASP A 407 15.96 7.92 5.06
N TYR A 408 14.76 8.25 4.61
CA TYR A 408 14.51 9.16 3.50
C TYR A 408 13.82 10.43 3.98
N GLY A 409 14.04 11.53 3.30
CA GLY A 409 13.41 12.79 3.67
C GLY A 409 13.53 13.86 2.61
N LEU A 410 13.16 15.08 3.02
CA LEU A 410 13.20 16.28 2.20
C LEU A 410 13.96 17.36 2.94
N VAL A 411 14.88 18.05 2.25
CA VAL A 411 15.60 19.22 2.76
C VAL A 411 15.47 20.37 1.79
N VAL A 412 15.37 21.58 2.30
CA VAL A 412 15.35 22.80 1.46
C VAL A 412 16.73 23.45 1.49
N GLU A 413 17.40 23.50 0.34
CA GLU A 413 18.69 24.16 0.16
C GLU A 413 18.55 25.27 -0.89
N ASN A 414 18.89 26.49 -0.51
CA ASN A 414 18.77 27.66 -1.39
C ASN A 414 17.35 27.85 -1.98
N GLY A 415 16.32 27.55 -1.20
CA GLY A 415 14.92 27.63 -1.63
C GLY A 415 14.42 26.45 -2.48
N MET A 416 15.29 25.50 -2.81
CA MET A 416 14.94 24.31 -3.59
C MET A 416 14.80 23.09 -2.69
N PRO A 417 13.65 22.41 -2.68
CA PRO A 417 13.46 21.17 -1.92
C PRO A 417 14.10 19.98 -2.64
N TRP A 418 14.89 19.20 -1.91
CA TRP A 418 15.61 18.02 -2.39
C TRP A 418 15.09 16.75 -1.70
N LEU A 419 14.83 15.71 -2.48
CA LEU A 419 14.71 14.36 -1.94
C LEU A 419 16.10 13.90 -1.52
N VAL A 420 16.21 13.40 -0.27
CA VAL A 420 17.48 12.99 0.32
C VAL A 420 17.37 11.63 1.00
N ARG A 421 18.50 10.97 1.15
CA ARG A 421 18.67 9.78 1.98
C ARG A 421 19.80 10.02 2.98
N ALA A 422 19.59 9.61 4.23
CA ALA A 422 20.65 9.58 5.22
C ALA A 422 21.51 8.32 5.05
N LEU A 423 22.81 8.50 5.07
CA LEU A 423 23.82 7.43 5.09
C LEU A 423 24.64 7.55 6.39
N GLU A 424 25.27 6.48 6.82
CA GLU A 424 26.29 6.55 7.87
C GLU A 424 27.45 7.42 7.37
N ALA A 425 27.94 8.31 8.21
CA ALA A 425 29.06 9.17 7.84
C ALA A 425 30.36 8.37 7.68
N ASP A 426 30.54 7.31 8.47
CA ASP A 426 31.68 6.39 8.38
C ASP A 426 31.22 4.94 8.71
N GLU A 427 31.14 4.09 7.68
CA GLU A 427 30.78 2.68 7.79
C GLU A 427 31.85 1.82 8.46
N THR A 428 33.08 2.34 8.64
CA THR A 428 34.21 1.60 9.22
C THR A 428 34.24 1.65 10.75
N VAL A 429 33.58 2.65 11.35
CA VAL A 429 33.55 2.87 12.80
C VAL A 429 32.50 1.99 13.46
N LYS A 430 32.93 0.98 14.23
CA LYS A 430 32.07 0.20 15.12
C LYS A 430 31.68 1.04 16.33
N ARG A 431 30.47 1.57 16.34
CA ARG A 431 29.96 2.43 17.42
C ARG A 431 29.47 1.63 18.63
N ARG A 432 29.51 2.28 19.80
CA ARG A 432 28.95 1.73 21.04
C ARG A 432 27.45 2.02 21.10
N LYS A 433 26.71 1.16 21.78
CA LYS A 433 25.27 1.31 21.96
C LYS A 433 24.97 2.58 22.75
N GLY A 434 24.32 3.57 22.08
CA GLY A 434 23.91 4.83 22.69
C GLY A 434 24.68 6.08 22.20
N GLU A 435 25.65 5.94 21.30
CA GLU A 435 26.25 7.08 20.58
C GLU A 435 25.32 7.57 19.49
N GLU A 436 25.17 8.89 19.32
CA GLU A 436 24.43 9.49 18.20
C GLU A 436 25.11 9.10 16.88
N GLU A 437 24.31 8.64 15.93
CA GLU A 437 24.79 8.28 14.61
C GLU A 437 25.04 9.56 13.80
N GLU A 438 26.31 9.86 13.50
CA GLU A 438 26.62 10.89 12.50
C GLU A 438 26.10 10.45 11.14
N ILE A 439 25.27 11.28 10.52
CA ILE A 439 24.69 11.02 9.21
C ILE A 439 25.24 11.97 8.16
N HIS A 440 25.41 11.43 6.96
CA HIS A 440 25.65 12.20 5.74
C HIS A 440 24.38 12.19 4.89
N LEU A 441 23.93 13.37 4.45
CA LEU A 441 22.74 13.49 3.60
C LEU A 441 23.12 13.36 2.12
N GLN A 442 22.79 12.23 1.53
CA GLN A 442 22.90 12.03 0.09
C GLN A 442 21.72 12.70 -0.62
N ARG A 443 22.00 13.73 -1.44
CA ARG A 443 21.01 14.33 -2.34
C ARG A 443 20.68 13.38 -3.46
N LEU A 444 19.42 13.09 -3.69
CA LEU A 444 18.93 12.18 -4.71
C LEU A 444 18.49 12.94 -5.96
N MET A 445 17.57 13.88 -5.81
CA MET A 445 17.09 14.75 -6.87
C MET A 445 16.29 15.92 -6.31
N PRO A 446 16.18 17.05 -7.02
CA PRO A 446 15.24 18.11 -6.68
C PRO A 446 13.80 17.62 -6.78
N SER A 447 12.92 18.06 -5.87
CA SER A 447 11.51 17.62 -5.89
C SER A 447 10.71 18.17 -7.06
N ASP A 448 11.11 19.31 -7.63
CA ASP A 448 10.53 19.93 -8.83
C ASP A 448 10.83 19.13 -10.12
N ALA A 449 11.85 18.27 -10.09
CA ALA A 449 12.11 17.32 -11.17
C ALA A 449 11.12 16.15 -11.22
N LEU A 450 10.27 15.98 -10.21
CA LEU A 450 9.12 15.08 -10.24
C LEU A 450 8.02 15.68 -11.15
N ARG A 451 7.45 14.87 -12.02
CA ARG A 451 6.31 15.30 -12.84
C ARG A 451 4.98 15.22 -12.08
N ILE A 452 4.92 14.39 -11.05
CA ILE A 452 3.80 14.31 -10.11
C ILE A 452 3.92 15.46 -9.10
N ARG A 453 2.85 16.27 -8.99
CA ARG A 453 2.88 17.53 -8.25
C ARG A 453 2.46 17.35 -6.78
N GLY A 454 2.95 18.25 -5.95
CA GLY A 454 2.60 18.36 -4.54
C GLY A 454 3.49 17.55 -3.58
N LEU A 455 3.63 18.04 -2.35
CA LEU A 455 4.47 17.41 -1.31
C LEU A 455 4.03 15.99 -0.94
N HIS A 456 2.72 15.69 -1.01
CA HIS A 456 2.21 14.35 -0.80
C HIS A 456 2.76 13.36 -1.83
N ASN A 457 2.99 13.80 -3.08
CA ASN A 457 3.61 12.96 -4.10
C ASN A 457 5.13 12.85 -3.91
N ALA A 458 5.79 13.87 -3.34
CA ALA A 458 7.17 13.73 -2.89
C ALA A 458 7.29 12.64 -1.79
N ALA A 459 6.35 12.60 -0.83
CA ALA A 459 6.28 11.54 0.18
C ALA A 459 6.03 10.16 -0.46
N ASN A 460 5.10 10.05 -1.43
CA ASN A 460 4.86 8.82 -2.18
C ASN A 460 6.12 8.33 -2.92
N ALA A 461 6.89 9.25 -3.52
CA ALA A 461 8.15 8.95 -4.19
C ALA A 461 9.23 8.44 -3.21
N LEU A 462 9.36 9.08 -2.03
CA LEU A 462 10.25 8.63 -0.96
C LEU A 462 9.88 7.24 -0.45
N ALA A 463 8.57 6.97 -0.26
CA ALA A 463 8.08 5.66 0.14
C ALA A 463 8.40 4.58 -0.92
N ALA A 464 8.19 4.88 -2.21
CA ALA A 464 8.50 3.95 -3.31
C ALA A 464 10.01 3.63 -3.39
N LEU A 465 10.89 4.65 -3.23
CA LEU A 465 12.34 4.45 -3.16
C LEU A 465 12.74 3.61 -1.94
N ALA A 466 12.17 3.89 -0.77
CA ALA A 466 12.44 3.14 0.46
C ALA A 466 12.05 1.65 0.31
N LEU A 467 10.88 1.37 -0.27
CA LEU A 467 10.41 0.01 -0.54
C LEU A 467 11.31 -0.74 -1.53
N ALA A 468 11.63 -0.12 -2.66
CA ALA A 468 12.44 -0.74 -3.68
C ALA A 468 13.88 -0.99 -3.21
N THR A 469 14.48 -0.05 -2.46
CA THR A 469 15.81 -0.27 -1.86
C THR A 469 15.78 -1.30 -0.74
N ALA A 470 14.68 -1.43 0.02
CA ALA A 470 14.51 -2.45 1.04
C ALA A 470 14.59 -3.88 0.47
N ILE A 471 14.19 -4.09 -0.78
CA ILE A 471 14.33 -5.36 -1.49
C ILE A 471 15.63 -5.45 -2.32
N GLY A 472 16.58 -4.55 -2.10
CA GLY A 472 17.92 -4.58 -2.69
C GLY A 472 18.03 -3.96 -4.08
N ARG A 473 17.12 -3.06 -4.49
CA ARG A 473 17.23 -2.41 -5.79
C ARG A 473 18.17 -1.19 -5.78
N PRO A 474 19.00 -1.01 -6.82
CA PRO A 474 19.94 0.12 -6.91
C PRO A 474 19.19 1.44 -7.18
N LEU A 475 19.66 2.53 -6.54
CA LEU A 475 19.00 3.85 -6.64
C LEU A 475 19.09 4.49 -8.04
N ALA A 476 20.23 4.39 -8.73
CA ALA A 476 20.48 5.13 -9.95
C ALA A 476 19.42 4.95 -11.06
N PRO A 477 19.03 3.72 -11.47
CA PRO A 477 17.97 3.54 -12.46
C PRO A 477 16.60 4.01 -11.96
N MET A 478 16.34 3.92 -10.63
CA MET A 478 15.10 4.36 -10.04
C MET A 478 14.94 5.89 -10.05
N LEU A 479 15.99 6.65 -9.79
CA LEU A 479 15.95 8.12 -9.86
C LEU A 479 15.64 8.62 -11.27
N HIS A 480 16.10 7.90 -12.29
CA HIS A 480 15.71 8.20 -13.67
C HIS A 480 14.22 7.90 -13.90
N GLY A 481 13.72 6.75 -13.40
CA GLY A 481 12.30 6.39 -13.47
C GLY A 481 11.38 7.40 -12.78
N LEU A 482 11.80 7.98 -11.66
CA LEU A 482 11.05 9.04 -10.96
C LEU A 482 10.83 10.29 -11.84
N ARG A 483 11.81 10.69 -12.66
CA ARG A 483 11.69 11.84 -13.57
C ARG A 483 10.76 11.60 -14.74
N GLU A 484 10.53 10.34 -15.10
CA GLU A 484 9.66 9.96 -16.22
C GLU A 484 8.22 9.70 -15.81
N TYR A 485 7.98 9.36 -14.55
CA TYR A 485 6.66 9.03 -14.05
C TYR A 485 5.74 10.25 -14.03
N ARG A 486 4.63 10.17 -14.78
CA ARG A 486 3.68 11.27 -14.96
C ARG A 486 2.48 11.25 -14.01
N GLY A 487 2.36 10.21 -13.16
CA GLY A 487 1.20 9.99 -12.32
C GLY A 487 0.17 9.04 -12.94
N GLU A 488 -0.88 8.77 -12.18
CA GLU A 488 -2.03 7.99 -12.62
C GLU A 488 -3.19 8.93 -12.97
N PRO A 489 -4.06 8.55 -13.91
CA PRO A 489 -5.24 9.35 -14.28
C PRO A 489 -6.08 9.74 -13.04
N HIS A 490 -6.64 10.93 -13.08
CA HIS A 490 -7.57 11.46 -12.06
C HIS A 490 -6.96 11.68 -10.66
N ARG A 491 -5.61 11.83 -10.56
CA ARG A 491 -4.90 12.07 -9.30
C ARG A 491 -4.00 13.30 -9.40
N VAL A 492 -4.60 14.47 -9.22
CA VAL A 492 -3.99 15.79 -9.47
C VAL A 492 -3.35 15.82 -10.86
N GLU A 493 -4.05 15.22 -11.82
CA GLU A 493 -3.62 15.15 -13.22
C GLU A 493 -3.74 16.51 -13.88
N TRP A 494 -2.65 17.00 -14.45
CA TRP A 494 -2.70 18.21 -15.26
C TRP A 494 -3.40 17.92 -16.60
N LEU A 495 -4.42 18.73 -16.95
CA LEU A 495 -5.19 18.56 -18.18
C LEU A 495 -4.78 19.56 -19.27
N ALA A 496 -4.81 20.85 -18.94
CA ALA A 496 -4.56 21.93 -19.88
C ALA A 496 -4.23 23.23 -19.12
N THR A 497 -3.74 24.21 -19.86
CA THR A 497 -3.65 25.61 -19.42
C THR A 497 -4.56 26.46 -20.31
N VAL A 498 -5.47 27.22 -19.73
CA VAL A 498 -6.44 28.07 -20.44
C VAL A 498 -6.35 29.49 -19.87
N ASP A 499 -6.07 30.50 -20.68
CA ASP A 499 -5.87 31.90 -20.25
C ASP A 499 -4.84 32.02 -19.10
N GLY A 500 -3.82 31.17 -19.09
CA GLY A 500 -2.81 31.13 -18.03
C GLY A 500 -3.30 30.50 -16.72
N VAL A 501 -4.47 29.87 -16.68
CA VAL A 501 -5.01 29.06 -15.57
C VAL A 501 -4.78 27.59 -15.89
N GLU A 502 -4.06 26.88 -15.02
CA GLU A 502 -3.82 25.45 -15.18
C GLU A 502 -4.97 24.64 -14.58
N ALA A 503 -5.53 23.68 -15.32
CA ALA A 503 -6.61 22.81 -14.87
C ALA A 503 -6.05 21.44 -14.41
N TYR A 504 -6.49 21.01 -13.22
CA TYR A 504 -6.09 19.74 -12.60
C TYR A 504 -7.30 18.90 -12.24
N ASP A 505 -7.27 17.63 -12.65
CA ASP A 505 -8.24 16.62 -12.29
C ASP A 505 -7.74 15.74 -11.13
N ASP A 506 -8.45 15.80 -10.01
CA ASP A 506 -8.29 14.93 -8.86
C ASP A 506 -9.64 14.29 -8.49
N SER A 507 -10.38 13.83 -9.53
CA SER A 507 -11.69 13.23 -9.33
C SER A 507 -11.66 11.95 -8.46
N LYS A 508 -10.51 11.28 -8.34
CA LYS A 508 -10.29 10.15 -7.42
C LYS A 508 -10.11 10.59 -5.96
N GLY A 509 -10.02 11.89 -5.66
CA GLY A 509 -10.02 12.47 -4.31
C GLY A 509 -11.40 12.38 -3.66
N THR A 510 -11.87 11.17 -3.34
CA THR A 510 -13.22 10.87 -2.86
C THR A 510 -13.38 10.96 -1.33
N ASN A 511 -12.38 11.42 -0.63
CA ASN A 511 -12.41 11.66 0.82
C ASN A 511 -11.73 12.98 1.21
N VAL A 512 -12.09 13.50 2.37
CA VAL A 512 -11.60 14.78 2.90
C VAL A 512 -10.08 14.82 2.97
N GLY A 513 -9.43 13.75 3.43
CA GLY A 513 -7.97 13.69 3.57
C GLY A 513 -7.22 13.77 2.25
N ALA A 514 -7.77 13.20 1.16
CA ALA A 514 -7.20 13.32 -0.18
C ALA A 514 -7.26 14.77 -0.67
N THR A 515 -8.41 15.42 -0.53
CA THR A 515 -8.59 16.82 -0.95
C THR A 515 -7.75 17.79 -0.12
N VAL A 516 -7.64 17.59 1.19
CA VAL A 516 -6.71 18.37 2.03
C VAL A 516 -5.28 18.24 1.51
N ALA A 517 -4.82 17.02 1.21
CA ALA A 517 -3.48 16.80 0.66
C ALA A 517 -3.27 17.46 -0.71
N ALA A 518 -4.30 17.44 -1.58
CA ALA A 518 -4.26 18.11 -2.88
C ALA A 518 -4.20 19.65 -2.73
N LEU A 519 -5.05 20.22 -1.86
CA LEU A 519 -5.08 21.65 -1.57
C LEU A 519 -3.74 22.14 -1.00
N ASP A 520 -3.21 21.47 0.02
CA ASP A 520 -1.94 21.85 0.63
C ASP A 520 -0.76 21.63 -0.32
N GLY A 521 -0.76 20.52 -1.05
CA GLY A 521 0.32 20.18 -1.97
C GLY A 521 0.41 21.16 -3.14
N LEU A 522 -0.67 21.29 -3.89
CA LEU A 522 -0.74 22.16 -5.06
C LEU A 522 -0.74 23.64 -4.65
N GLY A 523 -1.43 23.99 -3.56
CA GLY A 523 -1.52 25.36 -3.07
C GLY A 523 -0.18 25.94 -2.63
N ARG A 524 0.68 25.15 -1.97
CA ARG A 524 2.05 25.59 -1.61
C ARG A 524 2.94 25.69 -2.84
N GLU A 525 2.80 24.78 -3.81
CA GLU A 525 3.55 24.81 -5.05
C GLU A 525 3.22 26.04 -5.89
N LYS A 526 1.92 26.43 -5.93
CA LYS A 526 1.45 27.57 -6.71
C LYS A 526 1.62 28.93 -6.01
N ALA A 527 1.93 28.97 -4.72
CA ALA A 527 2.04 30.23 -3.98
C ALA A 527 3.01 31.24 -4.67
N PRO A 528 2.64 32.51 -4.80
CA PRO A 528 1.51 33.23 -4.19
C PRO A 528 0.18 33.11 -4.97
N ALA A 529 0.12 32.44 -6.10
CA ALA A 529 -1.14 32.17 -6.81
C ALA A 529 -2.05 31.25 -5.98
N LYS A 530 -3.33 31.15 -6.36
CA LYS A 530 -4.38 30.50 -5.59
C LYS A 530 -5.07 29.40 -6.41
N LEU A 531 -5.95 28.66 -5.74
CA LEU A 531 -6.74 27.59 -6.35
C LEU A 531 -8.20 27.98 -6.45
N ALA A 532 -8.80 27.86 -7.64
CA ALA A 532 -10.25 27.81 -7.81
C ALA A 532 -10.67 26.34 -7.69
N VAL A 533 -11.42 25.99 -6.65
CA VAL A 533 -11.62 24.59 -6.23
C VAL A 533 -13.06 24.17 -6.44
N ILE A 534 -13.27 22.92 -6.90
CA ILE A 534 -14.58 22.29 -6.99
C ILE A 534 -14.65 21.18 -5.95
N LEU A 535 -15.62 21.30 -5.02
CA LEU A 535 -15.86 20.35 -3.92
C LEU A 535 -17.28 19.81 -3.98
N GLY A 536 -17.50 18.59 -3.47
CA GLY A 536 -18.83 18.05 -3.23
C GLY A 536 -19.14 16.74 -3.94
N GLY A 537 -20.31 16.19 -3.64
CA GLY A 537 -20.78 14.87 -4.00
C GLY A 537 -21.40 14.18 -2.78
N ASP A 538 -21.32 12.84 -2.70
CA ASP A 538 -21.74 12.04 -1.54
C ASP A 538 -20.57 11.86 -0.56
N GLY A 539 -20.62 12.50 0.58
CA GLY A 539 -19.58 12.48 1.62
C GLY A 539 -19.64 11.27 2.54
N LYS A 540 -20.63 10.39 2.41
CA LYS A 540 -20.76 9.17 3.23
C LYS A 540 -20.63 9.43 4.75
N GLY A 541 -21.10 10.57 5.25
CA GLY A 541 -21.03 10.94 6.65
C GLY A 541 -19.65 11.37 7.17
N GLN A 542 -18.72 11.73 6.28
CA GLN A 542 -17.42 12.26 6.67
C GLN A 542 -17.54 13.62 7.36
N ASP A 543 -16.59 13.90 8.26
CA ASP A 543 -16.38 15.24 8.82
C ASP A 543 -15.63 16.13 7.82
N PHE A 544 -16.26 17.22 7.38
CA PHE A 544 -15.67 18.20 6.45
C PHE A 544 -14.85 19.30 7.13
N ALA A 545 -14.83 19.40 8.48
CA ALA A 545 -14.11 20.43 9.21
C ALA A 545 -12.62 20.58 8.80
N PRO A 546 -11.88 19.49 8.46
CA PRO A 546 -10.50 19.62 8.05
C PRO A 546 -10.27 20.40 6.74
N LEU A 547 -11.32 20.64 5.91
CA LEU A 547 -11.21 21.44 4.67
C LEU A 547 -11.04 22.94 4.96
N ALA A 548 -11.50 23.45 6.09
CA ALA A 548 -11.58 24.89 6.34
C ALA A 548 -10.21 25.58 6.30
N ALA A 549 -9.19 25.02 6.95
CA ALA A 549 -7.85 25.63 7.02
C ALA A 549 -7.12 25.63 5.65
N PRO A 550 -7.06 24.52 4.88
CA PRO A 550 -6.48 24.53 3.54
C PRO A 550 -7.20 25.45 2.56
N VAL A 551 -8.56 25.49 2.61
CA VAL A 551 -9.35 26.39 1.78
C VAL A 551 -9.03 27.85 2.10
N ALA A 552 -9.00 28.25 3.38
CA ALA A 552 -8.62 29.58 3.80
C ALA A 552 -7.22 29.97 3.31
N SER A 553 -6.27 29.05 3.37
CA SER A 553 -4.88 29.30 3.01
C SER A 553 -4.65 29.38 1.50
N HIS A 554 -5.28 28.50 0.73
CA HIS A 554 -4.91 28.26 -0.67
C HIS A 554 -6.01 28.59 -1.69
N ALA A 555 -7.29 28.60 -1.31
CA ALA A 555 -8.34 28.81 -2.28
C ALA A 555 -8.55 30.29 -2.64
N ARG A 556 -8.91 30.54 -3.88
CA ARG A 556 -9.45 31.79 -4.39
C ARG A 556 -10.98 31.80 -4.39
N ALA A 557 -11.56 30.66 -4.77
CA ALA A 557 -12.99 30.46 -4.80
C ALA A 557 -13.32 28.96 -4.65
N VAL A 558 -14.53 28.65 -4.19
CA VAL A 558 -15.01 27.29 -4.02
C VAL A 558 -16.36 27.13 -4.72
N ALA A 559 -16.40 26.29 -5.75
CA ALA A 559 -17.64 25.82 -6.36
C ALA A 559 -18.09 24.53 -5.66
N LEU A 560 -19.36 24.44 -5.31
CA LEU A 560 -19.93 23.33 -4.55
C LEU A 560 -20.97 22.59 -5.40
N ILE A 561 -20.90 21.26 -5.42
CA ILE A 561 -21.81 20.38 -6.16
C ILE A 561 -22.33 19.22 -5.30
N GLY A 562 -23.41 18.60 -5.73
CA GLY A 562 -23.89 17.33 -5.19
C GLY A 562 -24.54 17.40 -3.82
N ARG A 563 -24.78 16.20 -3.27
CA ARG A 563 -25.62 15.96 -2.08
C ARG A 563 -25.15 16.76 -0.85
N ASP A 564 -23.87 16.71 -0.54
CA ASP A 564 -23.32 17.29 0.70
C ASP A 564 -22.73 18.70 0.52
N ALA A 565 -23.04 19.37 -0.60
CA ALA A 565 -22.64 20.75 -0.86
C ALA A 565 -23.02 21.69 0.31
N ALA A 566 -24.22 21.51 0.90
CA ALA A 566 -24.69 22.30 2.03
C ALA A 566 -23.86 22.08 3.30
N ALA A 567 -23.45 20.85 3.57
CA ALA A 567 -22.63 20.51 4.74
C ALA A 567 -21.21 21.11 4.60
N ILE A 568 -20.62 21.03 3.40
CA ILE A 568 -19.31 21.64 3.12
C ILE A 568 -19.41 23.17 3.24
N GLU A 569 -20.47 23.78 2.69
CA GLU A 569 -20.68 25.23 2.79
C GLU A 569 -20.80 25.70 4.25
N ALA A 570 -21.48 24.94 5.10
CA ALA A 570 -21.63 25.24 6.51
C ALA A 570 -20.27 25.23 7.25
N VAL A 571 -19.40 24.26 6.95
CA VAL A 571 -18.04 24.19 7.52
C VAL A 571 -17.17 25.36 7.06
N LEU A 572 -17.38 25.84 5.84
CA LEU A 572 -16.64 26.97 5.28
C LEU A 572 -17.26 28.34 5.62
N ALA A 573 -18.30 28.42 6.47
CA ALA A 573 -19.03 29.65 6.76
C ALA A 573 -18.13 30.78 7.25
N GLU A 574 -17.15 30.47 8.12
CA GLU A 574 -16.19 31.43 8.70
C GLU A 574 -14.97 31.70 7.79
N VAL A 575 -14.87 31.02 6.65
CA VAL A 575 -13.75 31.19 5.71
C VAL A 575 -14.08 32.32 4.74
N ASP A 576 -13.22 33.35 4.67
CA ASP A 576 -13.38 34.50 3.77
C ASP A 576 -12.91 34.17 2.34
N VAL A 577 -13.64 33.23 1.69
CA VAL A 577 -13.41 32.82 0.30
C VAL A 577 -14.77 32.77 -0.41
N PRO A 578 -14.91 33.38 -1.60
CA PRO A 578 -16.12 33.29 -2.41
C PRO A 578 -16.53 31.84 -2.65
N ARG A 579 -17.79 31.52 -2.39
CA ARG A 579 -18.33 30.17 -2.61
C ARG A 579 -19.71 30.20 -3.19
N ARG A 580 -20.02 29.21 -4.03
CA ARG A 580 -21.31 29.09 -4.71
C ARG A 580 -21.68 27.65 -4.98
N ARG A 581 -22.95 27.28 -4.76
CA ARG A 581 -23.50 25.98 -5.15
C ARG A 581 -23.94 25.99 -6.62
N HIS A 582 -23.77 24.85 -7.27
CA HIS A 582 -24.14 24.62 -8.64
C HIS A 582 -24.84 23.27 -8.78
N ASP A 583 -25.80 23.20 -9.71
CA ASP A 583 -26.58 22.00 -9.99
C ASP A 583 -25.81 21.01 -10.87
N THR A 584 -24.83 21.49 -11.64
CA THR A 584 -24.03 20.66 -12.54
C THR A 584 -22.53 20.97 -12.38
N LEU A 585 -21.68 19.98 -12.74
CA LEU A 585 -20.23 20.14 -12.72
C LEU A 585 -19.76 21.15 -13.79
N GLU A 586 -20.41 21.17 -14.93
CA GLU A 586 -20.09 22.12 -16.03
C GLU A 586 -20.28 23.57 -15.57
N ALA A 587 -21.41 23.87 -14.91
CA ALA A 587 -21.66 25.20 -14.36
C ALA A 587 -20.66 25.55 -13.24
N ALA A 588 -20.34 24.60 -12.39
CA ALA A 588 -19.34 24.76 -11.32
C ALA A 588 -17.93 25.04 -11.90
N THR A 589 -17.54 24.30 -12.93
CA THR A 589 -16.24 24.43 -13.61
C THR A 589 -16.11 25.80 -14.27
N ARG A 590 -17.12 26.25 -15.02
CA ARG A 590 -17.14 27.55 -15.68
C ARG A 590 -17.07 28.68 -14.65
N TRP A 591 -17.90 28.63 -13.59
CA TRP A 591 -17.89 29.65 -12.54
C TRP A 591 -16.55 29.68 -11.79
N ALA A 592 -15.99 28.54 -11.42
CA ALA A 592 -14.69 28.48 -10.74
C ALA A 592 -13.58 29.04 -11.63
N PHE A 593 -13.60 28.74 -12.93
CA PHE A 593 -12.65 29.30 -13.90
C PHE A 593 -12.77 30.82 -14.01
N GLU A 594 -13.99 31.40 -14.02
CA GLU A 594 -14.22 32.84 -14.02
C GLU A 594 -13.67 33.55 -12.77
N GLN A 595 -13.56 32.87 -11.65
CA GLN A 595 -12.97 33.40 -10.41
C GLN A 595 -11.43 33.34 -10.42
N ALA A 596 -10.85 32.48 -11.25
CA ALA A 596 -9.41 32.29 -11.34
C ALA A 596 -8.73 33.46 -12.07
N ARG A 597 -7.45 33.66 -11.83
CA ARG A 597 -6.58 34.65 -12.49
C ARG A 597 -5.44 33.94 -13.18
N PRO A 598 -4.83 34.53 -14.20
CA PRO A 598 -3.60 33.98 -14.80
C PRO A 598 -2.56 33.64 -13.71
N GLY A 599 -2.03 32.43 -13.75
CA GLY A 599 -1.13 31.85 -12.74
C GLY A 599 -1.82 31.03 -11.68
N ASP A 600 -3.14 31.17 -11.47
CA ASP A 600 -3.93 30.29 -10.58
C ASP A 600 -4.13 28.90 -11.18
N ALA A 601 -4.63 27.98 -10.36
CA ALA A 601 -5.06 26.67 -10.85
C ALA A 601 -6.55 26.42 -10.58
N LEU A 602 -7.21 25.78 -11.54
CA LEU A 602 -8.55 25.21 -11.41
C LEU A 602 -8.39 23.75 -10.98
N LEU A 603 -8.93 23.38 -9.82
CA LEU A 603 -8.77 22.05 -9.23
C LEU A 603 -10.14 21.40 -8.98
N LEU A 604 -10.38 20.26 -9.63
CA LEU A 604 -11.44 19.34 -9.24
C LEU A 604 -10.86 18.36 -8.20
N SER A 605 -11.14 18.55 -6.91
CA SER A 605 -10.78 17.60 -5.83
C SER A 605 -11.95 17.52 -4.85
N PRO A 606 -12.90 16.62 -5.11
CA PRO A 606 -14.27 16.77 -4.60
C PRO A 606 -14.47 16.43 -3.12
N ALA A 607 -13.56 15.77 -2.44
CA ALA A 607 -13.68 15.24 -1.07
C ALA A 607 -14.82 14.21 -0.88
N CYS A 608 -15.58 13.92 -1.92
CA CYS A 608 -16.81 13.13 -1.90
C CYS A 608 -16.84 12.08 -3.00
N ALA A 609 -17.55 10.98 -2.78
CA ALA A 609 -17.91 10.06 -3.84
C ALA A 609 -18.78 10.74 -4.91
N SER A 610 -18.89 10.13 -6.09
CA SER A 610 -19.52 10.73 -7.27
C SER A 610 -20.90 10.15 -7.61
N LEU A 611 -21.33 9.09 -6.91
CA LEU A 611 -22.49 8.29 -7.30
C LEU A 611 -23.86 9.00 -7.18
N ASP A 612 -23.89 10.15 -6.50
CA ASP A 612 -25.08 11.02 -6.41
C ASP A 612 -25.36 11.79 -7.69
N MET A 613 -24.33 12.05 -8.51
CA MET A 613 -24.45 12.83 -9.75
C MET A 613 -23.89 12.10 -10.98
N PHE A 614 -23.02 11.14 -10.83
CA PHE A 614 -22.30 10.49 -11.92
C PHE A 614 -22.33 8.96 -11.78
N ARG A 615 -22.04 8.24 -12.87
CA ARG A 615 -21.94 6.76 -12.85
C ARG A 615 -20.78 6.28 -11.96
N ASN A 616 -19.67 7.00 -11.98
CA ASN A 616 -18.47 6.76 -11.17
C ASN A 616 -17.56 8.01 -11.22
N TYR A 617 -16.41 7.98 -10.53
CA TYR A 617 -15.48 9.10 -10.51
C TYR A 617 -14.83 9.38 -11.87
N ALA A 618 -14.63 8.35 -12.72
CA ALA A 618 -14.08 8.54 -14.06
C ALA A 618 -15.05 9.32 -14.95
N HIS A 619 -16.36 9.03 -14.89
CA HIS A 619 -17.39 9.83 -15.58
C HIS A 619 -17.40 11.29 -15.09
N ARG A 620 -17.20 11.54 -13.80
CA ARG A 620 -17.04 12.91 -13.26
C ARG A 620 -15.81 13.60 -13.87
N ALA A 621 -14.69 12.90 -13.97
CA ALA A 621 -13.48 13.39 -14.60
C ALA A 621 -13.67 13.70 -16.09
N GLU A 622 -14.36 12.83 -16.84
CA GLU A 622 -14.68 13.03 -18.26
C GLU A 622 -15.47 14.32 -18.48
N VAL A 623 -16.50 14.57 -17.65
CA VAL A 623 -17.32 15.79 -17.72
C VAL A 623 -16.47 17.03 -17.42
N PHE A 624 -15.62 16.98 -16.39
CA PHE A 624 -14.71 18.09 -16.07
C PHE A 624 -13.74 18.37 -17.21
N ALA A 625 -13.06 17.34 -17.72
CA ALA A 625 -12.09 17.47 -18.81
C ALA A 625 -12.76 17.95 -20.12
N ALA A 626 -14.00 17.54 -20.39
CA ALA A 626 -14.76 18.05 -21.52
C ALA A 626 -15.03 19.54 -21.38
N THR A 627 -15.49 20.00 -20.20
CA THR A 627 -15.76 21.42 -19.94
C THR A 627 -14.49 22.28 -20.02
N VAL A 628 -13.35 21.77 -19.52
CA VAL A 628 -12.05 22.46 -19.67
C VAL A 628 -11.65 22.60 -21.14
N ARG A 629 -11.87 21.57 -21.96
CA ARG A 629 -11.59 21.63 -23.41
C ARG A 629 -12.53 22.64 -24.13
N GLU A 630 -13.80 22.70 -23.77
CA GLU A 630 -14.74 23.71 -24.29
C GLU A 630 -14.27 25.13 -23.94
N LEU A 631 -13.83 25.36 -22.68
CA LEU A 631 -13.30 26.65 -22.25
C LEU A 631 -12.04 27.04 -23.05
N ALA A 632 -11.15 26.11 -23.36
CA ALA A 632 -10.00 26.37 -24.22
C ALA A 632 -10.40 26.72 -25.66
N GLN A 633 -11.34 25.96 -26.24
CA GLN A 633 -11.86 26.22 -27.61
C GLN A 633 -12.54 27.59 -27.73
N GLU A 634 -13.36 27.98 -26.72
CA GLU A 634 -14.01 29.31 -26.68
C GLU A 634 -12.99 30.46 -26.68
N ARG A 635 -11.75 30.22 -26.25
CA ARG A 635 -10.63 31.18 -26.21
C ARG A 635 -9.64 31.02 -27.34
N GLY A 636 -9.89 30.07 -28.25
CA GLY A 636 -9.04 29.83 -29.40
C GLY A 636 -7.71 29.16 -29.06
N GLU A 637 -7.63 28.50 -27.88
CA GLU A 637 -6.44 27.74 -27.43
C GLU A 637 -6.63 26.24 -27.74
N ALA A 638 -5.52 25.55 -28.04
CA ALA A 638 -5.51 24.11 -28.20
C ALA A 638 -5.41 23.45 -26.80
N ALA A 639 -6.40 22.64 -26.43
CA ALA A 639 -6.43 21.90 -25.16
C ALA A 639 -5.86 20.49 -25.32
#